data_f43714a5d83baa336a10e0bd6b3304c3
#
_entry.id   f43714a5d83baa336a10e0bd6b3304c3
#
_cell.length_a   1.000
_cell.length_b   1.000
_cell.length_c   1.000
_cell.angle_alpha   90.00
_cell.angle_beta   90.00
_cell.angle_gamma   90.00
#
_symmetry.space_group_name_H-M   'P 1'
#
loop_
_entity.id
_entity.type
_entity.pdbx_description
1 polymer ?
#
loop_
_entity_poly.entity_id
_entity_poly.type
_entity_poly.pdbx_seq_one_letter_code
_entity_poly.pdbx_strand_id
1 'polypeptide(L)'
;MLRAAGNGQPVANAQLKLEGPGLAAVENSQMQKKSGADGAFQFDAPPGPYDLWVIASGFEDLKLNVELTVDRPVVRDIELRSAAKPYAYRVETVDLPQQMIPEVSAVAFSPGGNLVMTNRRGEVWIRAAVFGQWRRFASGLYEGFGVVAPSDSEVLVLQRPEITRLVDTNGDGVADRYETVADGWGITGNYHEFSYGLARDRAGNLYGGFGMASAGDFPWVRGPLKEALVVPLPNGKIPADPHRSVAQYQGWAFRVNRDGTFVPLATGLRQPLGVGVSPQDELFVTDVSGAWVPTSLLHHIEAGSFYGHPDGLKWHPDFRDKPVTYDMLVKMRRPPTVYLPRGLMGGSPGQPVWDTTGGKFGPYAGQMFIGDVTNLVMRVDLEKVEGVYQGAAFPFVRGQGLGIGGMHNAFGPDGALYIAETVRGWMSTEGGEGIQRIVWTGENPVDILHLRLATRGFALTFTEPMPATTGKSDNYRVRRFRYNYHIQDGSLRRDEVDVPIKSSRLREDQRTVELELQEMQPDFIYEFEVIAPLASTKGRPLLNPVAYYTANRLLPGTVVAPTTLIAKAVKLQPADPRRGEQIYKLNCMVCHQPDGKGSKQVGTPDYTLPTGPLSRPDSDLLAVIMAGKNQMPAFGNVLPPQALHDVLAYVRKTFGPQTARP
;
A
#
# COMPACT_ATOMS: atom_id res chain seq x y z
N MET A 1 22.17 -14.94 -10.81
CA MET A 1 21.16 -16.03 -10.91
C MET A 1 20.67 -16.41 -9.53
N LEU A 2 19.44 -16.86 -9.41
CA LEU A 2 18.86 -17.34 -8.14
C LEU A 2 19.01 -18.87 -8.04
N ARG A 3 19.52 -19.33 -6.93
CA ARG A 3 19.69 -20.75 -6.63
C ARG A 3 19.21 -21.06 -5.22
N ALA A 4 18.66 -22.24 -5.02
CA ALA A 4 18.31 -22.74 -3.70
C ALA A 4 19.58 -23.12 -2.92
N ALA A 5 19.71 -22.60 -1.70
CA ALA A 5 20.80 -22.96 -0.81
C ALA A 5 20.77 -24.47 -0.47
N GLY A 6 21.92 -25.10 -0.49
CA GLY A 6 22.10 -26.50 -0.15
C GLY A 6 22.00 -27.48 -1.31
N ASN A 7 21.26 -27.20 -2.40
CA ASN A 7 21.20 -28.10 -3.56
C ASN A 7 21.55 -27.44 -4.89
N GLY A 8 21.73 -26.09 -4.91
CA GLY A 8 22.11 -25.31 -6.09
C GLY A 8 21.08 -25.27 -7.21
N GLN A 9 19.88 -25.79 -7.01
CA GLN A 9 18.83 -25.79 -8.05
C GLN A 9 18.39 -24.36 -8.38
N PRO A 10 18.11 -24.06 -9.67
CA PRO A 10 17.59 -22.75 -10.05
C PRO A 10 16.25 -22.47 -9.39
N VAL A 11 16.03 -21.22 -8.96
CA VAL A 11 14.75 -20.76 -8.43
C VAL A 11 14.02 -19.95 -9.50
N ALA A 12 13.02 -20.60 -10.11
CA ALA A 12 12.17 -19.99 -11.14
C ALA A 12 11.02 -19.19 -10.53
N ASN A 13 10.51 -18.23 -11.31
CA ASN A 13 9.35 -17.42 -10.97
C ASN A 13 9.46 -16.61 -9.65
N ALA A 14 10.67 -16.46 -9.10
CA ALA A 14 10.88 -15.55 -7.99
C ALA A 14 10.54 -14.11 -8.43
N GLN A 15 9.80 -13.39 -7.61
CA GLN A 15 9.54 -11.99 -7.82
C GLN A 15 10.77 -11.18 -7.38
N LEU A 16 11.26 -10.33 -8.25
CA LEU A 16 12.37 -9.44 -7.97
C LEU A 16 11.92 -7.99 -8.12
N LYS A 17 12.27 -7.17 -7.15
CA LYS A 17 12.01 -5.74 -7.17
C LYS A 17 13.28 -4.99 -6.86
N LEU A 18 13.62 -4.03 -7.70
CA LEU A 18 14.73 -3.11 -7.48
C LEU A 18 14.16 -1.77 -7.01
N GLU A 19 14.59 -1.29 -5.85
CA GLU A 19 14.20 -0.01 -5.27
C GLU A 19 15.43 0.84 -5.02
N GLY A 20 15.34 2.12 -5.34
CA GLY A 20 16.44 3.04 -5.09
C GLY A 20 16.21 4.43 -5.67
N PRO A 21 17.06 5.38 -5.30
CA PRO A 21 16.87 6.80 -5.61
C PRO A 21 16.90 7.14 -7.10
N GLY A 22 17.46 6.28 -7.96
CA GLY A 22 17.49 6.48 -9.41
C GLY A 22 16.21 6.09 -10.15
N LEU A 23 15.23 5.46 -9.46
CA LEU A 23 14.06 4.83 -10.09
C LEU A 23 12.75 5.60 -9.93
N ALA A 24 12.79 6.76 -9.33
CA ALA A 24 11.60 7.52 -8.96
C ALA A 24 10.67 7.93 -10.12
N ALA A 25 11.12 7.80 -11.37
CA ALA A 25 10.35 8.16 -12.55
C ALA A 25 10.14 6.98 -13.51
N VAL A 26 10.61 5.78 -13.14
CA VAL A 26 10.40 4.57 -13.95
C VAL A 26 9.10 3.94 -13.52
N GLU A 27 8.23 3.60 -14.48
CA GLU A 27 7.02 2.85 -14.18
C GLU A 27 7.35 1.60 -13.36
N ASN A 28 6.62 1.39 -12.27
CA ASN A 28 6.83 0.28 -11.33
C ASN A 28 6.94 -1.10 -11.99
N SER A 29 6.33 -1.30 -13.16
CA SER A 29 6.38 -2.54 -13.92
C SER A 29 7.77 -2.85 -14.49
N GLN A 30 8.61 -1.85 -14.73
CA GLN A 30 9.97 -2.06 -15.28
C GLN A 30 10.98 -2.47 -14.22
N MET A 31 10.70 -2.15 -12.93
CA MET A 31 11.57 -2.49 -11.79
C MET A 31 11.10 -3.71 -11.02
N GLN A 32 10.06 -4.37 -11.49
CA GLN A 32 9.62 -5.67 -11.01
C GLN A 32 9.78 -6.69 -12.13
N LYS A 33 10.44 -7.80 -11.83
CA LYS A 33 10.67 -8.89 -12.77
C LYS A 33 10.46 -10.23 -12.08
N LYS A 34 10.30 -11.27 -12.88
CA LYS A 34 10.35 -12.66 -12.41
C LYS A 34 11.63 -13.31 -12.93
N SER A 35 12.22 -14.19 -12.12
CA SER A 35 13.32 -15.03 -12.58
C SER A 35 12.83 -16.05 -13.62
N GLY A 36 13.69 -16.33 -14.61
CA GLY A 36 13.46 -17.38 -15.60
C GLY A 36 13.47 -18.78 -15.03
N ALA A 37 13.18 -19.78 -15.86
CA ALA A 37 13.22 -21.19 -15.47
C ALA A 37 14.60 -21.65 -14.98
N ASP A 38 15.66 -21.00 -15.46
CA ASP A 38 17.06 -21.21 -15.06
C ASP A 38 17.49 -20.37 -13.85
N GLY A 39 16.56 -19.61 -13.24
CA GLY A 39 16.83 -18.66 -12.15
C GLY A 39 17.49 -17.36 -12.61
N ALA A 40 17.61 -17.11 -13.91
CA ALA A 40 18.21 -15.88 -14.42
C ALA A 40 17.27 -14.67 -14.26
N PHE A 41 17.86 -13.51 -14.03
CA PHE A 41 17.17 -12.22 -14.02
C PHE A 41 18.14 -11.10 -14.43
N GLN A 42 17.60 -9.99 -14.93
CA GLN A 42 18.37 -8.81 -15.29
C GLN A 42 17.57 -7.54 -15.06
N PHE A 43 18.21 -6.53 -14.48
CA PHE A 43 17.69 -5.18 -14.36
C PHE A 43 18.62 -4.21 -15.09
N ASP A 44 18.04 -3.25 -15.80
CA ASP A 44 18.73 -2.09 -16.33
C ASP A 44 18.27 -0.89 -15.52
N ALA A 45 19.17 -0.32 -14.73
CA ALA A 45 18.91 0.81 -13.87
C ALA A 45 20.10 1.78 -13.84
N PRO A 46 19.88 3.08 -13.58
CA PRO A 46 20.95 4.05 -13.43
C PRO A 46 21.96 3.62 -12.36
N PRO A 47 23.22 4.04 -12.44
CA PRO A 47 24.19 3.80 -11.39
C PRO A 47 23.76 4.42 -10.06
N GLY A 48 24.04 3.72 -8.99
CA GLY A 48 23.70 4.15 -7.62
C GLY A 48 23.41 2.99 -6.68
N PRO A 49 23.09 3.31 -5.43
CA PRO A 49 22.70 2.32 -4.43
C PRO A 49 21.23 1.90 -4.62
N TYR A 50 21.00 0.61 -4.56
CA TYR A 50 19.69 -0.01 -4.68
C TYR A 50 19.45 -1.08 -3.64
N ASP A 51 18.20 -1.25 -3.25
CA ASP A 51 17.70 -2.42 -2.54
C ASP A 51 17.09 -3.39 -3.56
N LEU A 52 17.67 -4.56 -3.70
CA LEU A 52 17.12 -5.66 -4.48
C LEU A 52 16.35 -6.60 -3.54
N TRP A 53 15.06 -6.65 -3.73
CA TRP A 53 14.18 -7.59 -3.06
C TRP A 53 14.00 -8.84 -3.92
N VAL A 54 14.09 -10.00 -3.29
CA VAL A 54 13.87 -11.31 -3.92
C VAL A 54 12.87 -12.07 -3.07
N ILE A 55 11.72 -12.37 -3.67
CA ILE A 55 10.59 -13.05 -3.03
C ILE A 55 10.29 -14.29 -3.86
N ALA A 56 10.41 -15.46 -3.28
CA ALA A 56 10.14 -16.73 -3.95
C ALA A 56 9.35 -17.68 -3.07
N SER A 57 8.35 -18.35 -3.64
CA SER A 57 7.54 -19.32 -2.90
C SER A 57 8.43 -20.44 -2.35
N GLY A 58 8.33 -20.69 -1.04
CA GLY A 58 9.12 -21.73 -0.35
C GLY A 58 10.52 -21.29 0.06
N PHE A 59 10.86 -20.01 -0.10
CA PHE A 59 12.15 -19.45 0.31
C PHE A 59 11.95 -18.26 1.24
N GLU A 60 12.99 -17.94 2.04
CA GLU A 60 13.04 -16.72 2.84
C GLU A 60 13.11 -15.50 1.91
N ASP A 61 12.36 -14.45 2.24
CA ASP A 61 12.49 -13.17 1.54
C ASP A 61 13.89 -12.62 1.77
N LEU A 62 14.53 -12.18 0.69
CA LEU A 62 15.89 -11.67 0.73
C LEU A 62 15.94 -10.22 0.26
N LYS A 63 16.55 -9.38 1.07
CA LYS A 63 16.91 -8.00 0.69
C LYS A 63 18.42 -7.89 0.56
N LEU A 64 18.88 -7.40 -0.55
CA LEU A 64 20.30 -7.15 -0.83
C LEU A 64 20.53 -5.68 -1.17
N ASN A 65 21.54 -5.08 -0.57
CA ASN A 65 22.04 -3.80 -1.05
C ASN A 65 22.94 -4.06 -2.26
N VAL A 66 22.67 -3.38 -3.36
CA VAL A 66 23.38 -3.49 -4.62
C VAL A 66 23.82 -2.11 -5.07
N GLU A 67 25.11 -1.92 -5.26
CA GLU A 67 25.67 -0.70 -5.86
C GLU A 67 25.86 -0.96 -7.36
N LEU A 68 25.11 -0.24 -8.20
CA LEU A 68 25.28 -0.30 -9.66
C LEU A 68 26.30 0.76 -10.11
N THR A 69 27.20 0.36 -11.00
CA THR A 69 28.26 1.24 -11.54
C THR A 69 28.10 1.41 -13.06
N VAL A 70 28.63 2.49 -13.61
CA VAL A 70 28.54 2.81 -15.05
C VAL A 70 29.33 1.84 -15.93
N ASP A 71 30.48 1.40 -15.42
CA ASP A 71 31.50 0.79 -16.27
C ASP A 71 31.47 -0.74 -16.31
N ARG A 72 30.70 -1.37 -15.44
CA ARG A 72 30.63 -2.84 -15.37
C ARG A 72 29.24 -3.32 -14.94
N PRO A 73 28.69 -4.33 -15.63
CA PRO A 73 27.50 -5.01 -15.13
C PRO A 73 27.81 -5.67 -13.78
N VAL A 74 26.90 -5.50 -12.83
CA VAL A 74 26.97 -6.20 -11.53
C VAL A 74 26.38 -7.60 -11.72
N VAL A 75 27.23 -8.61 -11.74
CA VAL A 75 26.81 -10.01 -11.83
C VAL A 75 26.83 -10.62 -10.44
N ARG A 76 25.71 -11.20 -10.00
CA ARG A 76 25.61 -11.89 -8.72
C ARG A 76 24.87 -13.21 -8.85
N ASP A 77 25.44 -14.24 -8.27
CA ASP A 77 24.72 -15.44 -7.89
C ASP A 77 24.15 -15.20 -6.47
N ILE A 78 22.88 -15.48 -6.31
CA ILE A 78 22.14 -15.26 -5.08
C ILE A 78 21.61 -16.61 -4.61
N GLU A 79 22.00 -17.01 -3.42
CA GLU A 79 21.47 -18.21 -2.78
C GLU A 79 20.27 -17.83 -1.92
N LEU A 80 19.14 -18.49 -2.18
CA LEU A 80 17.93 -18.38 -1.38
C LEU A 80 17.86 -19.55 -0.40
N ARG A 81 17.72 -19.23 0.87
CA ARG A 81 17.47 -20.25 1.90
C ARG A 81 16.02 -20.70 1.78
N SER A 82 15.79 -22.00 1.84
CA SER A 82 14.43 -22.51 1.96
C SER A 82 13.79 -21.91 3.20
N ALA A 83 12.62 -21.31 3.03
CA ALA A 83 11.82 -20.92 4.17
C ALA A 83 11.57 -22.15 5.02
N ALA A 84 11.73 -22.02 6.33
CA ALA A 84 11.23 -23.06 7.23
C ALA A 84 9.78 -23.32 6.82
N LYS A 85 9.41 -24.58 6.60
CA LYS A 85 8.01 -24.91 6.25
C LYS A 85 7.12 -24.16 7.21
N PRO A 86 6.13 -23.39 6.71
CA PRO A 86 5.25 -22.66 7.59
C PRO A 86 4.58 -23.65 8.54
N TYR A 87 5.06 -23.70 9.77
CA TYR A 87 4.54 -24.65 10.75
C TYR A 87 3.27 -24.14 11.43
N ALA A 88 3.12 -22.81 11.53
CA ALA A 88 2.04 -22.19 12.29
C ALA A 88 0.75 -21.99 11.48
N TYR A 89 0.88 -21.74 10.19
CA TYR A 89 -0.26 -21.49 9.31
C TYR A 89 -0.10 -22.23 7.98
N ARG A 90 -1.23 -22.65 7.43
CA ARG A 90 -1.30 -23.23 6.08
C ARG A 90 -2.35 -22.50 5.25
N VAL A 91 -2.09 -22.36 3.96
CA VAL A 91 -3.03 -21.81 2.97
C VAL A 91 -3.75 -22.96 2.31
N GLU A 92 -5.07 -22.88 2.25
CA GLU A 92 -5.93 -23.89 1.63
C GLU A 92 -6.87 -23.20 0.62
N THR A 93 -7.01 -23.81 -0.54
CA THR A 93 -7.97 -23.34 -1.56
C THR A 93 -9.36 -23.90 -1.27
N VAL A 94 -10.37 -23.07 -1.38
CA VAL A 94 -11.78 -23.46 -1.26
C VAL A 94 -12.33 -23.80 -2.63
N ASP A 95 -12.85 -25.03 -2.79
CA ASP A 95 -13.45 -25.45 -4.05
C ASP A 95 -14.67 -24.58 -4.39
N LEU A 96 -14.71 -24.08 -5.61
CA LEU A 96 -15.78 -23.23 -6.14
C LEU A 96 -16.76 -24.03 -7.03
N PRO A 97 -17.98 -23.52 -7.25
CA PRO A 97 -18.92 -24.12 -8.19
C PRO A 97 -18.32 -24.19 -9.61
N GLN A 98 -18.40 -25.34 -10.27
CA GLN A 98 -17.84 -25.54 -11.62
C GLN A 98 -18.43 -24.62 -12.69
N GLN A 99 -19.68 -24.16 -12.51
CA GLN A 99 -20.39 -23.29 -13.46
C GLN A 99 -20.11 -21.80 -13.25
N MET A 100 -19.40 -21.43 -12.18
CA MET A 100 -19.11 -20.05 -11.82
C MET A 100 -17.82 -19.55 -12.49
N ILE A 101 -17.82 -18.30 -12.94
CA ILE A 101 -16.59 -17.60 -13.29
C ILE A 101 -15.97 -17.09 -11.97
N PRO A 102 -14.75 -17.54 -11.59
CA PRO A 102 -14.21 -17.32 -10.25
C PRO A 102 -13.61 -15.92 -10.06
N GLU A 103 -14.36 -14.88 -10.31
CA GLU A 103 -13.96 -13.49 -10.02
C GLU A 103 -14.54 -13.09 -8.66
N VAL A 104 -14.16 -13.79 -7.57
CA VAL A 104 -14.74 -13.58 -6.24
C VAL A 104 -14.26 -12.25 -5.66
N SER A 105 -15.17 -11.32 -5.47
CA SER A 105 -14.88 -9.95 -5.03
C SER A 105 -15.12 -9.72 -3.54
N ALA A 106 -16.02 -10.49 -2.90
CA ALA A 106 -16.24 -10.41 -1.46
C ALA A 106 -16.75 -11.72 -0.86
N VAL A 107 -16.45 -11.90 0.44
CA VAL A 107 -16.89 -13.03 1.26
C VAL A 107 -17.42 -12.57 2.61
N ALA A 108 -18.41 -13.28 3.15
CA ALA A 108 -18.95 -13.09 4.48
C ALA A 108 -19.44 -14.41 5.07
N PHE A 109 -19.75 -14.40 6.36
CA PHE A 109 -20.45 -15.51 7.00
C PHE A 109 -21.79 -15.04 7.57
N SER A 110 -22.82 -15.86 7.37
CA SER A 110 -24.10 -15.65 8.03
C SER A 110 -24.03 -16.09 9.50
N PRO A 111 -24.99 -15.67 10.36
CA PRO A 111 -25.05 -16.11 11.75
C PRO A 111 -25.14 -17.63 11.92
N GLY A 112 -25.73 -18.35 10.95
CA GLY A 112 -25.75 -19.81 10.92
C GLY A 112 -24.44 -20.47 10.46
N GLY A 113 -23.43 -19.68 10.13
CA GLY A 113 -22.09 -20.17 9.70
C GLY A 113 -22.00 -20.52 8.23
N ASN A 114 -22.95 -20.10 7.41
CA ASN A 114 -22.89 -20.31 5.96
C ASN A 114 -21.87 -19.32 5.33
N LEU A 115 -21.02 -19.83 4.45
CA LEU A 115 -20.10 -18.99 3.67
C LEU A 115 -20.88 -18.36 2.50
N VAL A 116 -20.90 -17.05 2.47
CA VAL A 116 -21.52 -16.23 1.43
C VAL A 116 -20.44 -15.56 0.60
N MET A 117 -20.54 -15.60 -0.72
CA MET A 117 -19.65 -14.87 -1.60
C MET A 117 -20.44 -14.12 -2.69
N THR A 118 -19.88 -13.01 -3.15
CA THR A 118 -20.28 -12.36 -4.39
C THR A 118 -19.11 -12.30 -5.36
N ASN A 119 -19.43 -12.28 -6.66
CA ASN A 119 -18.43 -12.13 -7.72
C ASN A 119 -18.71 -10.91 -8.59
N ARG A 120 -17.72 -10.50 -9.38
CA ARG A 120 -17.84 -9.37 -10.31
C ARG A 120 -18.85 -9.62 -11.44
N ARG A 121 -19.27 -10.86 -11.64
CA ARG A 121 -20.30 -11.24 -12.65
C ARG A 121 -21.73 -11.03 -12.15
N GLY A 122 -21.88 -10.52 -10.93
CA GLY A 122 -23.16 -10.17 -10.35
C GLY A 122 -23.94 -11.35 -9.80
N GLU A 123 -23.23 -12.36 -9.32
CA GLU A 123 -23.82 -13.52 -8.66
C GLU A 123 -23.52 -13.50 -7.17
N VAL A 124 -24.44 -14.04 -6.38
CA VAL A 124 -24.26 -14.37 -4.96
C VAL A 124 -24.42 -15.88 -4.79
N TRP A 125 -23.45 -16.50 -4.15
CA TRP A 125 -23.45 -17.92 -3.86
C TRP A 125 -23.32 -18.16 -2.36
N ILE A 126 -24.07 -19.15 -1.86
CA ILE A 126 -24.05 -19.56 -0.47
C ILE A 126 -23.62 -21.02 -0.37
N ARG A 127 -22.68 -21.31 0.53
CA ARG A 127 -22.26 -22.66 0.90
C ARG A 127 -22.71 -22.95 2.31
N ALA A 128 -23.60 -23.91 2.47
CA ALA A 128 -24.12 -24.33 3.76
C ALA A 128 -22.97 -24.92 4.61
N ALA A 129 -22.67 -24.32 5.73
CA ALA A 129 -21.47 -24.57 6.52
C ALA A 129 -20.18 -24.57 5.66
N VAL A 130 -18.99 -24.67 6.26
CA VAL A 130 -17.71 -24.55 5.54
C VAL A 130 -17.49 -25.66 4.49
N PHE A 131 -18.14 -26.81 4.59
CA PHE A 131 -17.94 -27.98 3.71
C PHE A 131 -19.18 -28.43 2.95
N GLY A 132 -20.29 -27.66 2.97
CA GLY A 132 -21.52 -27.97 2.26
C GLY A 132 -21.44 -27.75 0.75
N GLN A 133 -22.55 -28.00 0.07
CA GLN A 133 -22.66 -27.72 -1.37
C GLN A 133 -22.94 -26.24 -1.61
N TRP A 134 -22.38 -25.72 -2.71
CA TRP A 134 -22.66 -24.38 -3.17
C TRP A 134 -24.05 -24.30 -3.83
N ARG A 135 -24.74 -23.22 -3.56
CA ARG A 135 -26.02 -22.87 -4.18
C ARG A 135 -25.95 -21.41 -4.63
N ARG A 136 -26.39 -21.14 -5.86
CA ARG A 136 -26.55 -19.77 -6.33
C ARG A 136 -27.79 -19.17 -5.67
N PHE A 137 -27.58 -18.17 -4.82
CA PHE A 137 -28.59 -17.47 -4.07
C PHE A 137 -29.26 -16.36 -4.87
N ALA A 138 -28.44 -15.59 -5.65
CA ALA A 138 -28.91 -14.48 -6.46
C ALA A 138 -28.04 -14.28 -7.70
N SER A 139 -28.57 -13.54 -8.69
CA SER A 139 -27.86 -13.12 -9.89
C SER A 139 -28.44 -11.83 -10.45
N GLY A 140 -27.75 -11.22 -11.45
CA GLY A 140 -28.20 -9.98 -12.11
C GLY A 140 -27.76 -8.71 -11.42
N LEU A 141 -26.79 -8.79 -10.49
CA LEU A 141 -26.17 -7.63 -9.86
C LEU A 141 -25.08 -7.04 -10.78
N TYR A 142 -24.65 -5.81 -10.48
CA TYR A 142 -23.65 -5.12 -11.27
C TYR A 142 -22.35 -4.89 -10.46
N GLU A 143 -21.36 -5.77 -10.67
CA GLU A 143 -20.02 -5.70 -10.05
C GLU A 143 -20.07 -5.47 -8.52
N GLY A 144 -20.54 -6.47 -7.78
CA GLY A 144 -20.55 -6.43 -6.32
C GLY A 144 -19.13 -6.50 -5.74
N PHE A 145 -18.77 -5.54 -4.86
CA PHE A 145 -17.50 -5.50 -4.15
C PHE A 145 -17.63 -5.42 -2.63
N GLY A 146 -18.79 -5.81 -2.13
CA GLY A 146 -19.03 -5.93 -0.70
C GLY A 146 -20.24 -6.77 -0.39
N VAL A 147 -20.14 -7.57 0.66
CA VAL A 147 -21.22 -8.46 1.07
C VAL A 147 -21.31 -8.56 2.59
N VAL A 148 -22.51 -8.51 3.12
CA VAL A 148 -22.85 -8.88 4.50
C VAL A 148 -24.06 -9.78 4.51
N ALA A 149 -24.10 -10.75 5.41
CA ALA A 149 -25.23 -11.67 5.60
C ALA A 149 -25.83 -11.47 7.00
N PRO A 150 -26.86 -10.61 7.16
CA PRO A 150 -27.51 -10.38 8.44
C PRO A 150 -28.23 -11.61 8.99
N SER A 151 -28.69 -12.50 8.13
CA SER A 151 -29.31 -13.77 8.47
C SER A 151 -28.96 -14.85 7.43
N ASP A 152 -29.44 -16.07 7.61
CA ASP A 152 -29.24 -17.17 6.66
C ASP A 152 -30.12 -17.05 5.40
N SER A 153 -31.13 -16.19 5.43
CA SER A 153 -32.07 -15.92 4.34
C SER A 153 -31.97 -14.51 3.76
N GLU A 154 -31.03 -13.69 4.26
CA GLU A 154 -30.86 -12.30 3.82
C GLU A 154 -29.38 -12.00 3.55
N VAL A 155 -29.10 -11.39 2.39
CA VAL A 155 -27.78 -10.93 1.99
C VAL A 155 -27.87 -9.48 1.50
N LEU A 156 -26.96 -8.64 1.96
CA LEU A 156 -26.76 -7.27 1.48
C LEU A 156 -25.52 -7.23 0.60
N VAL A 157 -25.65 -6.68 -0.60
CA VAL A 157 -24.52 -6.53 -1.53
C VAL A 157 -24.35 -5.07 -1.90
N LEU A 158 -23.13 -4.56 -1.73
CA LEU A 158 -22.72 -3.29 -2.31
C LEU A 158 -22.24 -3.54 -3.74
N GLN A 159 -23.03 -3.13 -4.69
CA GLN A 159 -22.70 -3.09 -6.11
C GLN A 159 -22.45 -1.64 -6.56
N ARG A 160 -21.95 -1.43 -7.79
CA ARG A 160 -21.59 -0.06 -8.23
C ARG A 160 -22.71 0.97 -8.02
N PRO A 161 -23.96 0.72 -8.45
CA PRO A 161 -25.01 1.73 -8.36
C PRO A 161 -25.70 1.83 -7.00
N GLU A 162 -25.70 0.78 -6.17
CA GLU A 162 -26.55 0.73 -4.98
C GLU A 162 -26.10 -0.33 -3.97
N ILE A 163 -26.68 -0.27 -2.77
CA ILE A 163 -26.75 -1.43 -1.87
C ILE A 163 -28.08 -2.13 -2.10
N THR A 164 -28.01 -3.40 -2.49
CA THR A 164 -29.20 -4.24 -2.71
C THR A 164 -29.36 -5.23 -1.56
N ARG A 165 -30.56 -5.31 -1.02
CA ARG A 165 -31.00 -6.36 -0.10
C ARG A 165 -31.62 -7.50 -0.92
N LEU A 166 -31.13 -8.69 -0.71
CA LEU A 166 -31.56 -9.94 -1.33
C LEU A 166 -32.19 -10.80 -0.25
N VAL A 167 -33.42 -11.21 -0.42
CA VAL A 167 -34.17 -12.00 0.59
C VAL A 167 -34.78 -13.23 -0.05
N ASP A 168 -34.59 -14.38 0.56
CA ASP A 168 -35.32 -15.61 0.32
C ASP A 168 -36.53 -15.59 1.26
N THR A 169 -37.72 -15.31 0.73
CA THR A 169 -38.96 -15.21 1.51
C THR A 169 -39.74 -16.52 1.59
N ASN A 170 -39.48 -17.46 0.70
CA ASN A 170 -40.18 -18.73 0.61
C ASN A 170 -39.41 -19.93 1.17
N GLY A 171 -38.09 -19.73 1.49
CA GLY A 171 -37.23 -20.73 2.12
C GLY A 171 -36.69 -21.78 1.17
N ASP A 172 -36.70 -21.54 -0.16
CA ASP A 172 -36.17 -22.47 -1.15
C ASP A 172 -34.66 -22.32 -1.37
N GLY A 173 -34.09 -21.26 -0.77
CA GLY A 173 -32.69 -20.95 -0.78
C GLY A 173 -32.23 -20.14 -1.97
N VAL A 174 -33.15 -19.51 -2.69
CA VAL A 174 -32.89 -18.53 -3.73
C VAL A 174 -33.59 -17.24 -3.37
N ALA A 175 -32.94 -16.11 -3.57
CA ALA A 175 -33.54 -14.81 -3.30
C ALA A 175 -34.67 -14.55 -4.32
N ASP A 176 -35.86 -14.35 -3.81
CA ASP A 176 -37.06 -14.00 -4.61
C ASP A 176 -37.43 -12.52 -4.47
N ARG A 177 -36.78 -11.78 -3.56
CA ARG A 177 -37.00 -10.35 -3.37
C ARG A 177 -35.69 -9.58 -3.38
N TYR A 178 -35.63 -8.55 -4.23
CA TYR A 178 -34.51 -7.62 -4.41
C TYR A 178 -34.99 -6.20 -4.08
N GLU A 179 -34.34 -5.57 -3.12
CA GLU A 179 -34.72 -4.24 -2.63
C GLU A 179 -33.51 -3.30 -2.65
N THR A 180 -33.63 -2.13 -3.25
CA THR A 180 -32.64 -1.06 -3.11
C THR A 180 -32.69 -0.50 -1.70
N VAL A 181 -31.59 -0.60 -0.96
CA VAL A 181 -31.42 -0.03 0.39
C VAL A 181 -30.96 1.42 0.32
N ALA A 182 -30.01 1.69 -0.55
CA ALA A 182 -29.47 3.04 -0.78
C ALA A 182 -28.77 3.12 -2.14
N ASP A 183 -28.93 4.27 -2.82
CA ASP A 183 -28.34 4.57 -4.13
C ASP A 183 -27.95 6.05 -4.29
N GLY A 184 -27.76 6.78 -3.18
CA GLY A 184 -27.60 8.23 -3.10
C GLY A 184 -26.27 8.81 -3.62
N TRP A 185 -25.57 8.11 -4.50
CA TRP A 185 -24.29 8.55 -5.09
C TRP A 185 -24.26 8.49 -6.61
N GLY A 186 -23.32 9.21 -7.22
CA GLY A 186 -23.07 9.16 -8.65
C GLY A 186 -22.10 8.04 -9.04
N ILE A 187 -22.23 7.56 -10.25
CA ILE A 187 -21.31 6.61 -10.86
C ILE A 187 -21.08 6.95 -12.34
N THR A 188 -19.95 6.49 -12.87
CA THR A 188 -19.65 6.53 -14.32
C THR A 188 -19.30 5.15 -14.85
N GLY A 189 -19.16 5.03 -16.17
CA GLY A 189 -18.66 3.82 -16.80
C GLY A 189 -17.15 3.63 -16.71
N ASN A 190 -16.42 4.48 -15.96
CA ASN A 190 -14.98 4.33 -15.80
C ASN A 190 -14.65 3.03 -15.05
N TYR A 191 -13.66 2.29 -15.54
CA TYR A 191 -13.32 0.96 -15.04
C TYR A 191 -12.66 0.95 -13.65
N HIS A 192 -12.25 2.11 -13.11
CA HIS A 192 -11.70 2.23 -11.75
C HIS A 192 -12.68 2.81 -10.72
N GLU A 193 -13.83 3.34 -11.13
CA GLU A 193 -14.84 3.85 -10.20
C GLU A 193 -15.71 2.72 -9.67
N PHE A 194 -15.27 2.08 -8.60
CA PHE A 194 -16.04 1.06 -7.90
C PHE A 194 -16.56 1.56 -6.56
N SER A 195 -17.63 0.91 -6.08
CA SER A 195 -18.11 1.02 -4.70
C SER A 195 -17.54 -0.14 -3.89
N TYR A 196 -16.73 0.15 -2.88
CA TYR A 196 -15.99 -0.82 -2.08
C TYR A 196 -16.54 -0.94 -0.65
N GLY A 197 -16.38 -2.06 -0.04
CA GLY A 197 -16.87 -2.43 1.27
C GLY A 197 -17.64 -3.72 1.05
N LEU A 198 -18.56 -4.12 1.83
CA LEU A 198 -19.46 -3.49 2.79
C LEU A 198 -19.08 -3.95 4.21
N ALA A 199 -19.07 -3.04 5.18
CA ALA A 199 -18.95 -3.38 6.58
C ALA A 199 -20.24 -3.00 7.34
N ARG A 200 -20.50 -3.67 8.49
CA ARG A 200 -21.69 -3.43 9.30
C ARG A 200 -21.31 -3.29 10.77
N ASP A 201 -21.85 -2.24 11.43
CA ASP A 201 -21.70 -2.08 12.88
C ASP A 201 -22.77 -2.87 13.67
N ARG A 202 -22.64 -2.86 15.00
CA ARG A 202 -23.58 -3.55 15.90
C ARG A 202 -24.98 -2.92 15.90
N ALA A 203 -25.10 -1.64 15.54
CA ALA A 203 -26.38 -0.95 15.39
C ALA A 203 -27.09 -1.29 14.07
N GLY A 204 -26.39 -1.94 13.15
CA GLY A 204 -26.90 -2.33 11.84
C GLY A 204 -26.69 -1.30 10.74
N ASN A 205 -25.91 -0.25 10.97
CA ASN A 205 -25.51 0.68 9.93
C ASN A 205 -24.48 0.02 9.00
N LEU A 206 -24.49 0.42 7.74
CA LEU A 206 -23.61 -0.10 6.70
C LEU A 206 -22.58 0.96 6.32
N TYR A 207 -21.37 0.54 5.99
CA TYR A 207 -20.26 1.41 5.63
C TYR A 207 -19.58 0.96 4.35
N GLY A 208 -19.18 1.93 3.54
CA GLY A 208 -18.46 1.70 2.30
C GLY A 208 -17.63 2.90 1.87
N GLY A 209 -16.99 2.79 0.72
CA GLY A 209 -16.19 3.84 0.12
C GLY A 209 -16.27 3.82 -1.40
N PHE A 210 -16.03 4.95 -2.03
CA PHE A 210 -16.08 5.12 -3.48
C PHE A 210 -14.68 5.41 -4.03
N GLY A 211 -14.25 4.61 -5.00
CA GLY A 211 -12.99 4.80 -5.72
C GLY A 211 -13.05 5.96 -6.71
N MET A 212 -11.91 6.62 -6.91
CA MET A 212 -11.75 7.64 -7.93
C MET A 212 -11.59 6.99 -9.32
N ALA A 213 -12.04 7.69 -10.37
CA ALA A 213 -11.74 7.31 -11.74
C ALA A 213 -10.23 7.36 -12.01
N SER A 214 -9.75 6.50 -12.89
CA SER A 214 -8.46 6.67 -13.56
C SER A 214 -8.60 7.52 -14.82
N ALA A 215 -7.48 7.88 -15.44
CA ALA A 215 -7.48 8.49 -16.77
C ALA A 215 -8.27 7.63 -17.76
N GLY A 216 -9.08 8.25 -18.60
CA GLY A 216 -9.89 7.58 -19.60
C GLY A 216 -11.27 8.21 -19.76
N ASP A 217 -12.10 7.57 -20.57
CA ASP A 217 -13.41 8.06 -20.89
C ASP A 217 -14.45 7.71 -19.83
N PHE A 218 -15.49 8.52 -19.78
CA PHE A 218 -16.72 8.29 -19.01
C PHE A 218 -17.85 7.92 -19.96
N PRO A 219 -17.94 6.65 -20.45
CA PRO A 219 -18.86 6.28 -21.51
C PRO A 219 -20.33 6.49 -21.15
N TRP A 220 -20.65 6.49 -19.88
CA TRP A 220 -21.96 6.83 -19.35
C TRP A 220 -21.82 7.32 -17.90
N VAL A 221 -22.80 8.07 -17.43
CA VAL A 221 -22.84 8.65 -16.09
C VAL A 221 -24.25 8.61 -15.52
N ARG A 222 -24.37 8.35 -14.22
CA ARG A 222 -25.60 8.48 -13.44
C ARG A 222 -25.36 9.47 -12.27
N GLY A 223 -26.29 10.37 -12.08
CA GLY A 223 -26.29 11.36 -10.99
C GLY A 223 -25.69 12.72 -11.39
N PRO A 224 -25.62 13.65 -10.45
CA PRO A 224 -25.01 14.96 -10.65
C PRO A 224 -23.54 14.89 -11.02
N LEU A 225 -23.10 15.80 -11.88
CA LEU A 225 -21.73 15.92 -12.35
C LEU A 225 -21.12 17.24 -11.91
N LYS A 226 -19.84 17.22 -11.65
CA LYS A 226 -19.00 18.43 -11.48
C LYS A 226 -17.65 18.22 -12.14
N GLU A 227 -17.11 19.29 -12.71
CA GLU A 227 -15.76 19.31 -13.23
C GLU A 227 -14.74 18.89 -12.15
N ALA A 228 -13.63 18.32 -12.59
CA ALA A 228 -12.54 17.95 -11.69
C ALA A 228 -12.01 19.19 -10.97
N LEU A 229 -11.70 19.03 -9.70
CA LEU A 229 -11.12 20.11 -8.90
C LEU A 229 -9.68 20.36 -9.33
N VAL A 230 -9.40 21.60 -9.72
CA VAL A 230 -8.07 22.03 -10.09
C VAL A 230 -7.38 22.67 -8.88
N VAL A 231 -6.26 22.06 -8.45
CA VAL A 231 -5.46 22.57 -7.33
C VAL A 231 -4.10 23.01 -7.85
N PRO A 232 -3.82 24.33 -7.94
CA PRO A 232 -2.49 24.81 -8.30
C PRO A 232 -1.44 24.39 -7.26
N LEU A 233 -0.28 23.96 -7.73
CA LEU A 233 0.88 23.70 -6.87
C LEU A 233 1.43 25.03 -6.32
N PRO A 234 2.30 25.02 -5.28
CA PRO A 234 2.88 26.24 -4.72
C PRO A 234 3.62 27.13 -5.73
N ASN A 235 4.08 26.57 -6.85
CA ASN A 235 4.72 27.30 -7.95
C ASN A 235 3.71 27.83 -9.00
N GLY A 236 2.40 27.78 -8.72
CA GLY A 236 1.34 28.22 -9.62
C GLY A 236 1.00 27.28 -10.78
N LYS A 237 1.67 26.11 -10.88
CA LYS A 237 1.36 25.13 -11.92
C LYS A 237 0.08 24.40 -11.61
N ILE A 238 -0.65 24.08 -12.67
CA ILE A 238 -1.79 23.16 -12.64
C ILE A 238 -1.28 21.81 -13.15
N PRO A 239 -1.10 20.81 -12.27
CA PRO A 239 -0.70 19.49 -12.71
C PRO A 239 -1.87 18.77 -13.38
N ALA A 240 -1.58 17.92 -14.35
CA ALA A 240 -2.53 16.94 -14.81
C ALA A 240 -2.74 15.90 -13.68
N ASP A 241 -3.98 15.76 -13.24
CA ASP A 241 -4.34 14.70 -12.29
C ASP A 241 -4.97 13.54 -13.08
N PRO A 242 -4.31 12.37 -13.12
CA PRO A 242 -4.84 11.22 -13.81
C PRO A 242 -5.99 10.53 -13.05
N HIS A 243 -6.19 10.86 -11.78
CA HIS A 243 -7.19 10.25 -10.91
C HIS A 243 -8.21 11.29 -10.44
N ARG A 244 -9.17 11.55 -11.27
CA ARG A 244 -10.26 12.50 -11.01
C ARG A 244 -11.59 11.83 -11.32
N SER A 245 -12.66 12.30 -10.71
CA SER A 245 -14.01 11.87 -11.01
C SER A 245 -14.93 13.02 -11.23
N VAL A 246 -15.91 12.85 -12.09
CA VAL A 246 -16.97 13.84 -12.31
C VAL A 246 -18.24 13.50 -11.53
N ALA A 247 -18.38 12.27 -11.05
CA ALA A 247 -19.58 11.79 -10.38
C ALA A 247 -19.62 12.14 -8.89
N GLN A 248 -20.83 12.16 -8.35
CA GLN A 248 -21.08 12.61 -6.99
C GLN A 248 -20.51 11.64 -5.95
N TYR A 249 -19.81 12.18 -4.95
CA TYR A 249 -19.22 11.49 -3.80
C TYR A 249 -18.09 10.50 -4.10
N GLN A 250 -17.54 10.47 -5.31
CA GLN A 250 -16.33 9.70 -5.55
C GLN A 250 -15.17 10.22 -4.69
N GLY A 251 -14.35 9.30 -4.13
CA GLY A 251 -13.33 9.61 -3.14
C GLY A 251 -13.85 9.86 -1.72
N TRP A 252 -15.04 9.38 -1.40
CA TRP A 252 -15.67 9.49 -0.08
C TRP A 252 -15.85 8.13 0.60
N ALA A 253 -15.74 8.12 1.94
CA ALA A 253 -16.32 7.09 2.78
C ALA A 253 -17.75 7.50 3.14
N PHE A 254 -18.64 6.52 3.28
CA PHE A 254 -20.05 6.73 3.57
C PHE A 254 -20.59 5.78 4.64
N ARG A 255 -21.72 6.16 5.21
CA ARG A 255 -22.57 5.32 6.05
C ARG A 255 -23.99 5.29 5.46
N VAL A 256 -24.62 4.14 5.51
CA VAL A 256 -26.08 4.03 5.35
C VAL A 256 -26.64 3.60 6.70
N ASN A 257 -27.50 4.44 7.23
CA ASN A 257 -28.18 4.16 8.51
C ASN A 257 -29.13 2.97 8.33
N ARG A 258 -29.51 2.36 9.45
CA ARG A 258 -30.43 1.22 9.44
C ARG A 258 -31.76 1.51 8.72
N ASP A 259 -32.22 2.75 8.65
CA ASP A 259 -33.42 3.22 7.96
C ASP A 259 -33.22 3.44 6.43
N GLY A 260 -32.02 3.16 5.90
CA GLY A 260 -31.66 3.39 4.49
C GLY A 260 -31.12 4.79 4.20
N THR A 261 -31.06 5.70 5.16
CA THR A 261 -30.53 7.05 4.95
C THR A 261 -29.05 7.03 4.60
N PHE A 262 -28.69 7.51 3.42
CA PHE A 262 -27.31 7.66 2.97
C PHE A 262 -26.65 8.90 3.60
N VAL A 263 -25.45 8.73 4.17
CA VAL A 263 -24.68 9.79 4.84
C VAL A 263 -23.24 9.77 4.32
N PRO A 264 -22.80 10.76 3.53
CA PRO A 264 -21.38 10.92 3.21
C PRO A 264 -20.61 11.31 4.49
N LEU A 265 -19.57 10.57 4.85
CA LEU A 265 -18.85 10.73 6.12
C LEU A 265 -17.60 11.60 5.99
N ALA A 266 -16.70 11.23 5.08
CA ALA A 266 -15.37 11.83 4.98
C ALA A 266 -14.86 11.73 3.55
N THR A 267 -13.99 12.64 3.16
CA THR A 267 -13.49 12.73 1.80
C THR A 267 -11.96 12.72 1.74
N GLY A 268 -11.42 12.69 0.55
CA GLY A 268 -9.98 12.70 0.32
C GLY A 268 -9.37 11.32 0.17
N LEU A 269 -10.18 10.30 -0.08
CA LEU A 269 -9.74 8.95 -0.43
C LEU A 269 -9.49 8.85 -1.95
N ARG A 270 -8.57 7.99 -2.35
CA ARG A 270 -8.29 7.73 -3.76
C ARG A 270 -8.95 6.43 -4.21
N GLN A 271 -8.54 5.30 -3.65
CA GLN A 271 -9.09 3.98 -3.90
C GLN A 271 -9.28 3.28 -2.55
N PRO A 272 -10.38 3.53 -1.86
CA PRO A 272 -10.68 2.94 -0.55
C PRO A 272 -11.09 1.48 -0.70
N LEU A 273 -10.14 0.63 -1.12
CA LEU A 273 -10.37 -0.74 -1.52
C LEU A 273 -10.95 -1.61 -0.39
N GLY A 274 -10.52 -1.35 0.85
CA GLY A 274 -10.99 -2.07 2.01
C GLY A 274 -11.68 -1.19 3.03
N VAL A 275 -12.86 -1.59 3.48
CA VAL A 275 -13.66 -0.90 4.49
C VAL A 275 -13.99 -1.90 5.60
N GLY A 276 -13.62 -1.58 6.83
CA GLY A 276 -13.87 -2.44 8.00
C GLY A 276 -14.34 -1.66 9.22
N VAL A 277 -15.21 -2.27 10.00
CA VAL A 277 -15.67 -1.74 11.29
C VAL A 277 -15.06 -2.56 12.42
N SER A 278 -14.42 -1.87 13.37
CA SER A 278 -13.78 -2.51 14.50
C SER A 278 -14.79 -3.11 15.48
N PRO A 279 -14.38 -3.99 16.40
CA PRO A 279 -15.24 -4.46 17.49
C PRO A 279 -15.79 -3.36 18.41
N GLN A 280 -15.24 -2.14 18.32
CA GLN A 280 -15.70 -0.94 19.02
C GLN A 280 -16.58 -0.02 18.16
N ASP A 281 -17.04 -0.48 17.00
CA ASP A 281 -17.85 0.25 16.01
C ASP A 281 -17.13 1.47 15.41
N GLU A 282 -15.79 1.45 15.33
CA GLU A 282 -14.99 2.50 14.67
C GLU A 282 -14.64 2.08 13.25
N LEU A 283 -14.76 3.03 12.32
CA LEU A 283 -14.56 2.79 10.88
C LEU A 283 -13.09 2.95 10.49
N PHE A 284 -12.56 1.94 9.81
CA PHE A 284 -11.23 1.96 9.21
C PHE A 284 -11.31 1.68 7.71
N VAL A 285 -10.47 2.38 6.96
CA VAL A 285 -10.43 2.28 5.50
C VAL A 285 -9.00 2.18 5.03
N THR A 286 -8.70 1.20 4.18
CA THR A 286 -7.43 1.15 3.45
C THR A 286 -7.51 2.02 2.21
N ASP A 287 -6.43 2.71 1.85
CA ASP A 287 -6.36 3.51 0.63
C ASP A 287 -5.13 3.15 -0.19
N VAL A 288 -5.31 2.91 -1.48
CA VAL A 288 -4.28 2.42 -2.38
C VAL A 288 -3.38 3.57 -2.85
N SER A 289 -2.07 3.33 -2.87
CA SER A 289 -1.08 4.31 -3.34
C SER A 289 -1.37 4.82 -4.76
N GLY A 290 -1.06 6.09 -5.01
CA GLY A 290 -1.24 6.75 -6.29
C GLY A 290 -1.17 8.27 -6.15
N ALA A 291 -1.80 9.00 -7.05
CA ALA A 291 -1.85 10.46 -6.96
C ALA A 291 -2.39 10.90 -5.59
N TRP A 292 -1.68 11.81 -4.91
CA TRP A 292 -1.97 12.32 -3.57
C TRP A 292 -1.87 11.29 -2.43
N VAL A 293 -1.64 10.01 -2.74
CA VAL A 293 -1.51 8.91 -1.78
C VAL A 293 -0.10 8.31 -1.90
N PRO A 294 0.84 8.72 -1.06
CA PRO A 294 2.28 8.50 -1.28
C PRO A 294 2.73 7.04 -1.19
N THR A 295 2.03 6.23 -0.46
CA THR A 295 2.10 4.77 -0.36
C THR A 295 0.73 4.27 0.06
N SER A 296 0.50 2.96 0.09
CA SER A 296 -0.77 2.44 0.63
C SER A 296 -0.92 2.77 2.11
N LEU A 297 -2.15 3.02 2.55
CA LEU A 297 -2.47 3.61 3.84
C LEU A 297 -3.61 2.85 4.53
N LEU A 298 -3.63 2.92 5.85
CA LEU A 298 -4.80 2.61 6.67
C LEU A 298 -5.25 3.90 7.37
N HIS A 299 -6.51 4.25 7.26
CA HIS A 299 -7.12 5.40 7.91
C HIS A 299 -8.15 4.99 8.96
N HIS A 300 -8.16 5.64 10.10
CA HIS A 300 -9.32 5.71 11.00
C HIS A 300 -10.21 6.85 10.52
N ILE A 301 -11.46 6.57 10.18
CA ILE A 301 -12.37 7.53 9.56
C ILE A 301 -13.15 8.31 10.61
N GLU A 302 -12.91 9.60 10.67
CA GLU A 302 -13.68 10.57 11.47
C GLU A 302 -14.58 11.39 10.54
N ALA A 303 -15.85 11.53 10.91
CA ALA A 303 -16.82 12.28 10.11
C ALA A 303 -16.35 13.74 9.87
N GLY A 304 -16.53 14.24 8.65
CA GLY A 304 -16.13 15.58 8.22
C GLY A 304 -14.63 15.74 7.94
N SER A 305 -13.82 14.68 8.06
CA SER A 305 -12.38 14.75 7.84
C SER A 305 -11.98 14.61 6.38
N PHE A 306 -10.77 15.11 6.06
CA PHE A 306 -10.14 15.04 4.75
C PHE A 306 -8.83 14.23 4.82
N TYR A 307 -8.66 13.24 3.92
CA TYR A 307 -7.57 12.26 3.99
C TYR A 307 -6.48 12.42 2.92
N GLY A 308 -6.65 13.30 1.93
CA GLY A 308 -5.55 13.66 1.02
C GLY A 308 -5.97 13.94 -0.42
N HIS A 309 -6.72 13.11 -1.10
CA HIS A 309 -7.09 13.35 -2.50
C HIS A 309 -8.08 14.52 -2.63
N PRO A 310 -7.75 15.61 -3.36
CA PRO A 310 -8.55 16.84 -3.30
C PRO A 310 -9.89 16.76 -4.03
N ASP A 311 -10.03 15.93 -5.05
CA ASP A 311 -11.14 16.00 -5.99
C ASP A 311 -12.53 15.77 -5.36
N GLY A 312 -12.60 14.99 -4.28
CA GLY A 312 -13.83 14.78 -3.52
C GLY A 312 -14.35 16.03 -2.80
N LEU A 313 -13.50 17.04 -2.56
CA LEU A 313 -13.87 18.29 -1.86
C LEU A 313 -14.93 19.11 -2.60
N LYS A 314 -15.04 19.01 -3.91
CA LYS A 314 -16.07 19.70 -4.70
C LYS A 314 -17.50 19.31 -4.31
N TRP A 315 -17.67 18.16 -3.65
CA TRP A 315 -18.96 17.70 -3.10
C TRP A 315 -19.15 18.08 -1.63
N HIS A 316 -18.10 18.55 -0.96
CA HIS A 316 -18.19 19.00 0.43
C HIS A 316 -18.88 20.35 0.53
N PRO A 317 -19.87 20.55 1.43
CA PRO A 317 -20.64 21.80 1.51
C PRO A 317 -19.76 23.05 1.70
N ASP A 318 -18.71 22.96 2.51
CA ASP A 318 -17.84 24.09 2.84
C ASP A 318 -16.90 24.50 1.70
N PHE A 319 -16.66 23.63 0.73
CA PHE A 319 -15.74 23.83 -0.41
C PHE A 319 -16.46 23.94 -1.75
N ARG A 320 -17.80 23.87 -1.75
CA ARG A 320 -18.59 24.04 -2.96
C ARG A 320 -18.30 25.42 -3.56
N ASP A 321 -17.83 25.41 -4.81
CA ASP A 321 -17.54 26.63 -5.59
C ASP A 321 -16.47 27.56 -4.98
N LYS A 322 -15.64 27.05 -4.06
CA LYS A 322 -14.51 27.78 -3.46
C LYS A 322 -13.18 27.28 -4.04
N PRO A 323 -12.22 28.18 -4.26
CA PRO A 323 -10.88 27.76 -4.65
C PRO A 323 -10.21 26.99 -3.52
N VAL A 324 -9.55 25.88 -3.87
CA VAL A 324 -8.76 25.07 -2.94
C VAL A 324 -7.29 25.24 -3.27
N THR A 325 -6.48 25.54 -2.27
CA THR A 325 -5.04 25.70 -2.43
C THR A 325 -4.27 24.49 -1.85
N TYR A 326 -3.05 24.28 -2.31
CA TYR A 326 -2.18 23.23 -1.79
C TYR A 326 -1.96 23.36 -0.27
N ASP A 327 -1.73 24.58 0.24
CA ASP A 327 -1.52 24.84 1.67
C ASP A 327 -2.77 24.50 2.51
N MET A 328 -3.97 24.71 1.96
CA MET A 328 -5.21 24.27 2.61
C MET A 328 -5.26 22.75 2.72
N LEU A 329 -4.92 22.02 1.64
CA LEU A 329 -4.88 20.57 1.65
C LEU A 329 -3.90 20.03 2.70
N VAL A 330 -2.68 20.58 2.75
CA VAL A 330 -1.66 20.19 3.73
C VAL A 330 -2.15 20.38 5.17
N LYS A 331 -2.84 21.51 5.45
CA LYS A 331 -3.36 21.82 6.80
C LYS A 331 -4.56 20.96 7.20
N MET A 332 -5.42 20.64 6.24
CA MET A 332 -6.66 19.89 6.50
C MET A 332 -6.44 18.38 6.57
N ARG A 333 -5.41 17.88 5.89
CA ARG A 333 -5.17 16.45 5.75
C ARG A 333 -4.94 15.79 7.10
N ARG A 334 -5.76 14.79 7.42
CA ARG A 334 -5.50 13.89 8.52
C ARG A 334 -4.34 12.94 8.17
N PRO A 335 -3.37 12.74 9.05
CA PRO A 335 -2.36 11.71 8.83
C PRO A 335 -3.02 10.33 8.83
N PRO A 336 -2.47 9.37 8.07
CA PRO A 336 -2.96 7.99 8.14
C PRO A 336 -2.67 7.37 9.51
N THR A 337 -3.51 6.44 9.92
CA THR A 337 -3.31 5.65 11.14
C THR A 337 -2.05 4.79 11.02
N VAL A 338 -1.89 4.13 9.88
CA VAL A 338 -0.70 3.32 9.58
C VAL A 338 -0.32 3.49 8.11
N TYR A 339 0.95 3.75 7.88
CA TYR A 339 1.54 3.63 6.55
C TYR A 339 1.86 2.15 6.26
N LEU A 340 1.52 1.72 5.06
CA LEU A 340 1.81 0.39 4.53
C LEU A 340 2.86 0.52 3.40
N PRO A 341 4.16 0.57 3.73
CA PRO A 341 5.22 0.86 2.76
C PRO A 341 5.20 -0.14 1.60
N ARG A 342 5.16 0.38 0.39
CA ARG A 342 5.12 -0.41 -0.85
C ARG A 342 6.37 -1.30 -0.94
N GLY A 343 6.22 -2.51 -1.44
CA GLY A 343 7.30 -3.49 -1.59
C GLY A 343 7.17 -4.63 -0.60
N LEU A 344 7.47 -4.41 0.68
CA LEU A 344 7.29 -5.42 1.74
C LEU A 344 5.89 -5.46 2.30
N MET A 345 5.22 -4.32 2.31
CA MET A 345 3.84 -4.17 2.75
C MET A 345 2.95 -3.88 1.54
N GLY A 346 1.71 -3.52 1.77
CA GLY A 346 0.65 -3.48 0.79
C GLY A 346 0.94 -2.75 -0.53
N GLY A 347 0.71 -3.43 -1.65
CA GLY A 347 0.59 -2.81 -2.96
C GLY A 347 -0.80 -2.22 -3.18
N SER A 348 -1.83 -3.01 -2.88
CA SER A 348 -3.24 -2.61 -2.94
C SER A 348 -3.99 -3.34 -1.82
N PRO A 349 -3.99 -2.78 -0.59
CA PRO A 349 -4.54 -3.43 0.58
C PRO A 349 -6.06 -3.50 0.52
N GLY A 350 -6.60 -4.68 0.77
CA GLY A 350 -8.03 -4.98 0.82
C GLY A 350 -8.66 -4.68 2.17
N GLN A 351 -9.75 -5.36 2.47
CA GLN A 351 -10.57 -5.14 3.66
C GLN A 351 -9.83 -5.46 4.95
N PRO A 352 -9.80 -4.53 5.93
CA PRO A 352 -9.33 -4.82 7.27
C PRO A 352 -10.39 -5.60 8.07
N VAL A 353 -9.97 -6.69 8.71
CA VAL A 353 -10.81 -7.49 9.61
C VAL A 353 -10.06 -7.78 10.90
N TRP A 354 -10.78 -7.89 12.02
CA TRP A 354 -10.17 -8.16 13.32
C TRP A 354 -10.31 -9.64 13.69
N ASP A 355 -9.26 -10.20 14.29
CA ASP A 355 -9.34 -11.52 14.89
C ASP A 355 -10.23 -11.48 16.13
N THR A 356 -11.49 -11.83 15.97
CA THR A 356 -12.48 -12.02 17.00
C THR A 356 -12.77 -13.50 17.29
N THR A 357 -11.90 -14.40 16.83
CA THR A 357 -12.09 -15.85 16.91
C THR A 357 -11.96 -16.43 18.33
N GLY A 358 -11.52 -15.60 19.29
CA GLY A 358 -11.26 -16.05 20.66
C GLY A 358 -10.07 -16.99 20.79
N GLY A 359 -9.05 -16.81 19.94
CA GLY A 359 -7.82 -17.58 19.95
C GLY A 359 -7.83 -18.80 19.02
N LYS A 360 -8.89 -19.00 18.22
CA LYS A 360 -8.92 -20.08 17.21
C LYS A 360 -8.01 -19.82 16.01
N PHE A 361 -7.52 -18.59 15.85
CA PHE A 361 -6.57 -18.19 14.83
C PHE A 361 -5.13 -17.98 15.36
N GLY A 362 -4.86 -18.44 16.59
CA GLY A 362 -3.54 -18.34 17.22
C GLY A 362 -3.40 -17.15 18.17
N PRO A 363 -2.19 -16.57 18.33
CA PRO A 363 -1.90 -15.64 19.42
C PRO A 363 -2.31 -14.18 19.15
N TYR A 364 -2.93 -13.87 18.02
CA TYR A 364 -3.15 -12.50 17.57
C TYR A 364 -4.56 -11.94 17.83
N ALA A 365 -5.28 -12.51 18.79
CA ALA A 365 -6.64 -12.08 19.12
C ALA A 365 -6.74 -10.56 19.30
N GLY A 366 -7.72 -9.94 18.66
CA GLY A 366 -7.98 -8.49 18.69
C GLY A 366 -7.13 -7.67 17.71
N GLN A 367 -6.16 -8.27 17.03
CA GLN A 367 -5.38 -7.58 15.99
C GLN A 367 -6.10 -7.62 14.64
N MET A 368 -5.71 -6.70 13.77
CA MET A 368 -6.28 -6.55 12.43
C MET A 368 -5.49 -7.33 11.39
N PHE A 369 -6.19 -7.92 10.44
CA PHE A 369 -5.61 -8.57 9.25
C PHE A 369 -6.12 -7.91 7.98
N ILE A 370 -5.23 -7.72 7.01
CA ILE A 370 -5.50 -7.05 5.75
C ILE A 370 -4.89 -7.91 4.63
N GLY A 371 -5.73 -8.44 3.74
CA GLY A 371 -5.28 -9.06 2.50
C GLY A 371 -4.75 -8.00 1.53
N ASP A 372 -3.95 -8.40 0.57
CA ASP A 372 -3.41 -7.51 -0.46
C ASP A 372 -3.51 -8.16 -1.84
N VAL A 373 -3.65 -7.35 -2.86
CA VAL A 373 -3.69 -7.84 -4.26
C VAL A 373 -2.39 -8.57 -4.64
N THR A 374 -1.30 -8.37 -3.90
CA THR A 374 0.02 -8.99 -4.15
C THR A 374 0.26 -10.18 -3.25
N ASN A 375 -0.34 -11.29 -3.33
CA ASN A 375 -0.09 -12.53 -2.54
C ASN A 375 0.45 -12.33 -1.10
N LEU A 376 -0.08 -11.36 -0.39
CA LEU A 376 0.31 -10.97 0.95
C LEU A 376 -0.92 -10.80 1.84
N VAL A 377 -0.84 -11.29 3.07
CA VAL A 377 -1.68 -10.83 4.19
C VAL A 377 -0.79 -10.11 5.18
N MET A 378 -1.21 -8.91 5.56
CA MET A 378 -0.58 -8.09 6.58
C MET A 378 -1.33 -8.23 7.90
N ARG A 379 -0.59 -8.06 8.99
CA ARG A 379 -1.14 -7.91 10.33
C ARG A 379 -0.89 -6.49 10.82
N VAL A 380 -1.87 -5.88 11.48
CA VAL A 380 -1.74 -4.53 12.05
C VAL A 380 -2.10 -4.58 13.52
N ASP A 381 -1.23 -3.99 14.33
CA ASP A 381 -1.37 -3.87 15.78
C ASP A 381 -1.49 -2.39 16.15
N LEU A 382 -2.68 -1.96 16.53
CA LEU A 382 -3.03 -0.56 16.81
C LEU A 382 -2.90 -0.21 18.28
N GLU A 383 -2.55 1.05 18.55
CA GLU A 383 -2.67 1.68 19.86
C GLU A 383 -3.20 3.11 19.74
N LYS A 384 -3.74 3.64 20.83
CA LYS A 384 -4.11 5.08 20.93
C LYS A 384 -3.02 5.81 21.71
N VAL A 385 -2.42 6.83 21.11
CA VAL A 385 -1.47 7.74 21.74
C VAL A 385 -2.05 9.15 21.67
N GLU A 386 -2.23 9.79 22.85
CA GLU A 386 -2.89 11.10 22.94
C GLU A 386 -4.23 11.16 22.18
N GLY A 387 -5.02 10.08 22.28
CA GLY A 387 -6.33 9.96 21.64
C GLY A 387 -6.31 9.63 20.13
N VAL A 388 -5.13 9.56 19.51
CA VAL A 388 -4.97 9.28 18.08
C VAL A 388 -4.59 7.82 17.87
N TYR A 389 -5.26 7.13 16.94
CA TYR A 389 -4.85 5.80 16.51
C TYR A 389 -3.58 5.84 15.68
N GLN A 390 -2.66 4.99 16.02
CA GLN A 390 -1.42 4.71 15.31
C GLN A 390 -0.99 3.27 15.61
N GLY A 391 0.11 2.80 15.05
CA GLY A 391 0.58 1.46 15.38
C GLY A 391 1.51 0.86 14.37
N ALA A 392 1.68 -0.45 14.47
CA ALA A 392 2.61 -1.22 13.68
C ALA A 392 1.93 -2.10 12.64
N ALA A 393 2.56 -2.23 11.48
CA ALA A 393 2.22 -3.19 10.45
C ALA A 393 3.34 -4.22 10.29
N PHE A 394 2.94 -5.48 10.10
CA PHE A 394 3.82 -6.62 9.95
C PHE A 394 3.42 -7.43 8.71
N PRO A 395 4.37 -8.00 7.93
CA PRO A 395 4.06 -9.11 7.06
C PRO A 395 3.50 -10.25 7.91
N PHE A 396 2.52 -11.00 7.40
CA PHE A 396 1.96 -12.14 8.12
C PHE A 396 2.11 -13.44 7.32
N VAL A 397 1.43 -13.54 6.19
CA VAL A 397 1.61 -14.62 5.22
C VAL A 397 1.96 -14.01 3.88
N ARG A 398 3.06 -14.44 3.29
CA ARG A 398 3.50 -13.98 1.97
C ARG A 398 3.93 -15.18 1.12
N GLY A 399 3.38 -15.29 -0.08
CA GLY A 399 3.58 -16.49 -0.87
C GLY A 399 2.96 -17.71 -0.20
N GLN A 400 3.72 -18.75 0.07
CA GLN A 400 3.27 -19.98 0.76
C GLN A 400 2.03 -20.64 0.12
N GLY A 401 1.81 -20.43 -1.19
CA GLY A 401 0.62 -20.88 -1.89
C GLY A 401 -0.54 -19.88 -1.87
N LEU A 402 -0.40 -18.72 -1.22
CA LEU A 402 -1.37 -17.65 -1.29
C LEU A 402 -1.42 -17.08 -2.71
N GLY A 403 -2.62 -16.96 -3.27
CA GLY A 403 -2.89 -16.34 -4.54
C GLY A 403 -2.71 -14.83 -4.52
N ILE A 404 -2.84 -14.20 -5.67
CA ILE A 404 -2.92 -12.75 -5.81
C ILE A 404 -4.39 -12.31 -5.80
N GLY A 405 -4.66 -11.04 -5.52
CA GLY A 405 -6.03 -10.51 -5.60
C GLY A 405 -6.80 -10.49 -4.29
N GLY A 406 -6.12 -10.67 -3.16
CA GLY A 406 -6.74 -10.63 -1.85
C GLY A 406 -7.38 -9.28 -1.53
N MET A 407 -8.69 -9.15 -1.80
CA MET A 407 -9.42 -7.88 -1.69
C MET A 407 -10.34 -7.81 -0.48
N HIS A 408 -11.02 -8.90 -0.16
CA HIS A 408 -12.02 -8.94 0.89
C HIS A 408 -11.77 -10.12 1.81
N ASN A 409 -11.85 -9.90 3.11
CA ASN A 409 -11.49 -10.88 4.12
C ASN A 409 -12.64 -11.12 5.10
N ALA A 410 -12.75 -12.33 5.62
CA ALA A 410 -13.68 -12.65 6.70
C ALA A 410 -13.13 -13.80 7.57
N PHE A 411 -13.29 -13.71 8.89
CA PHE A 411 -13.04 -14.86 9.75
C PHE A 411 -14.24 -15.82 9.73
N GLY A 412 -13.96 -17.09 9.48
CA GLY A 412 -14.97 -18.14 9.51
C GLY A 412 -15.27 -18.65 10.93
N PRO A 413 -16.40 -19.36 11.12
CA PRO A 413 -16.73 -19.99 12.40
C PRO A 413 -15.76 -21.08 12.82
N ASP A 414 -15.01 -21.63 11.86
CA ASP A 414 -13.89 -22.56 12.06
C ASP A 414 -12.62 -21.88 12.57
N GLY A 415 -12.61 -20.55 12.65
CA GLY A 415 -11.47 -19.75 13.08
C GLY A 415 -10.46 -19.44 11.98
N ALA A 416 -10.65 -19.90 10.75
CA ALA A 416 -9.78 -19.57 9.63
C ALA A 416 -10.08 -18.18 9.06
N LEU A 417 -9.06 -17.53 8.49
CA LEU A 417 -9.21 -16.30 7.74
C LEU A 417 -9.45 -16.63 6.26
N TYR A 418 -10.64 -16.29 5.76
CA TYR A 418 -11.02 -16.46 4.36
C TYR A 418 -10.72 -15.21 3.57
N ILE A 419 -10.21 -15.37 2.36
CA ILE A 419 -9.76 -14.30 1.46
C ILE A 419 -10.44 -14.50 0.11
N ALA A 420 -11.20 -13.50 -0.33
CA ALA A 420 -11.73 -13.40 -1.67
C ALA A 420 -10.68 -12.83 -2.61
N GLU A 421 -10.46 -13.47 -3.74
CA GLU A 421 -9.39 -13.14 -4.68
C GLU A 421 -9.96 -12.81 -6.05
N THR A 422 -9.63 -11.61 -6.56
CA THR A 422 -9.90 -11.19 -7.93
C THR A 422 -8.89 -10.14 -8.41
N VAL A 423 -8.33 -10.34 -9.58
CA VAL A 423 -7.37 -9.41 -10.21
C VAL A 423 -7.75 -9.05 -11.64
N ARG A 424 -8.76 -9.68 -12.19
CA ARG A 424 -9.08 -9.56 -13.61
C ARG A 424 -9.44 -8.13 -14.01
N GLY A 425 -8.72 -7.60 -14.98
CA GLY A 425 -8.86 -6.25 -15.48
C GLY A 425 -7.95 -5.22 -14.81
N TRP A 426 -7.25 -5.55 -13.70
CA TRP A 426 -6.32 -4.64 -13.03
C TRP A 426 -4.86 -5.09 -13.09
N MET A 427 -4.63 -6.40 -13.27
CA MET A 427 -3.29 -6.94 -13.43
C MET A 427 -3.28 -7.85 -14.66
N SER A 428 -2.17 -7.83 -15.39
CA SER A 428 -1.96 -8.66 -16.60
C SER A 428 -1.53 -10.10 -16.30
N THR A 429 -1.56 -10.52 -15.03
CA THR A 429 -1.12 -11.84 -14.59
C THR A 429 -2.30 -12.79 -14.45
N GLU A 430 -2.15 -14.02 -14.94
CA GLU A 430 -3.07 -15.11 -14.69
C GLU A 430 -2.96 -15.60 -13.25
N GLY A 431 -4.07 -16.06 -12.68
CA GLY A 431 -4.17 -16.58 -11.32
C GLY A 431 -4.73 -15.57 -10.31
N GLY A 432 -5.04 -16.01 -9.10
CA GLY A 432 -5.61 -15.17 -8.06
C GLY A 432 -7.09 -14.89 -8.26
N GLU A 433 -7.85 -15.90 -8.61
CA GLU A 433 -9.30 -15.83 -8.68
C GLU A 433 -9.88 -16.95 -7.84
N GLY A 434 -10.69 -16.62 -6.85
CA GLY A 434 -11.33 -17.63 -6.02
C GLY A 434 -11.45 -17.26 -4.54
N ILE A 435 -11.40 -18.27 -3.71
CA ILE A 435 -11.36 -18.14 -2.26
C ILE A 435 -10.25 -19.03 -1.73
N GLN A 436 -9.38 -18.44 -0.92
CA GLN A 436 -8.45 -19.18 -0.08
C GLN A 436 -8.73 -18.94 1.39
N ARG A 437 -8.23 -19.83 2.25
CA ARG A 437 -8.29 -19.64 3.69
C ARG A 437 -6.95 -19.92 4.34
N ILE A 438 -6.62 -19.12 5.33
CA ILE A 438 -5.44 -19.31 6.18
C ILE A 438 -5.90 -19.97 7.45
N VAL A 439 -5.34 -21.15 7.72
CA VAL A 439 -5.73 -22.01 8.84
C VAL A 439 -4.57 -22.11 9.82
N TRP A 440 -4.83 -21.83 11.10
CA TRP A 440 -3.86 -22.06 12.16
C TRP A 440 -3.68 -23.56 12.41
N THR A 441 -2.44 -24.03 12.52
CA THR A 441 -2.10 -25.45 12.71
C THR A 441 -2.22 -25.92 14.17
N GLY A 442 -2.44 -24.99 15.10
CA GLY A 442 -2.39 -25.24 16.54
C GLY A 442 -1.00 -24.96 17.15
N GLU A 443 0.01 -24.72 16.33
CA GLU A 443 1.36 -24.37 16.79
C GLU A 443 1.55 -22.84 16.78
N ASN A 444 2.00 -22.28 17.92
CA ASN A 444 2.29 -20.86 17.98
C ASN A 444 3.49 -20.48 17.09
N PRO A 445 3.36 -19.47 16.25
CA PRO A 445 4.52 -18.91 15.54
C PRO A 445 5.47 -18.24 16.54
N VAL A 446 6.73 -18.19 16.26
CA VAL A 446 7.65 -17.23 16.90
C VAL A 446 7.63 -15.97 16.05
N ASP A 447 7.04 -14.90 16.59
CA ASP A 447 6.81 -13.66 15.86
C ASP A 447 6.81 -12.46 16.83
N ILE A 448 6.92 -11.24 16.29
CA ILE A 448 6.71 -10.02 17.07
C ILE A 448 5.20 -9.84 17.26
N LEU A 449 4.69 -10.12 18.45
CA LEU A 449 3.27 -10.01 18.78
C LEU A 449 2.81 -8.55 18.84
N HIS A 450 3.59 -7.72 19.55
CA HIS A 450 3.32 -6.30 19.72
C HIS A 450 4.57 -5.46 19.46
N LEU A 451 4.37 -4.31 18.86
CA LEU A 451 5.36 -3.25 18.79
C LEU A 451 4.69 -1.97 19.30
N ARG A 452 5.05 -1.55 20.51
CA ARG A 452 4.43 -0.44 21.23
C ARG A 452 5.40 0.70 21.43
N LEU A 453 4.87 1.92 21.37
CA LEU A 453 5.61 3.12 21.70
C LEU A 453 5.94 3.15 23.21
N ALA A 454 7.16 3.57 23.52
CA ALA A 454 7.62 3.87 24.87
C ALA A 454 8.21 5.29 24.90
N THR A 455 8.33 5.90 26.10
CA THR A 455 8.82 7.27 26.24
C THR A 455 10.25 7.50 25.75
N ARG A 456 11.05 6.42 25.60
CA ARG A 456 12.42 6.49 25.11
C ARG A 456 12.70 5.63 23.89
N GLY A 457 11.68 5.13 23.24
CA GLY A 457 11.81 4.23 22.10
C GLY A 457 10.64 3.29 21.95
N PHE A 458 10.89 1.97 21.94
CA PHE A 458 9.84 0.99 21.66
C PHE A 458 9.98 -0.29 22.50
N ALA A 459 8.88 -0.97 22.70
CA ALA A 459 8.82 -2.30 23.29
C ALA A 459 8.32 -3.32 22.24
N LEU A 460 9.16 -4.31 21.94
CA LEU A 460 8.83 -5.45 21.07
C LEU A 460 8.48 -6.65 21.95
N THR A 461 7.25 -7.11 21.88
CA THR A 461 6.82 -8.31 22.61
C THR A 461 6.70 -9.47 21.64
N PHE A 462 7.38 -10.59 21.92
CA PHE A 462 7.34 -11.81 21.12
C PHE A 462 6.21 -12.75 21.57
N THR A 463 5.74 -13.57 20.66
CA THR A 463 4.69 -14.58 20.92
C THR A 463 5.14 -15.69 21.86
N GLU A 464 6.46 -16.00 21.87
CA GLU A 464 7.07 -17.04 22.72
C GLU A 464 8.24 -16.49 23.57
N PRO A 465 8.61 -17.18 24.65
CA PRO A 465 9.80 -16.82 25.42
C PRO A 465 11.08 -16.92 24.57
N MET A 466 11.90 -15.87 24.67
CA MET A 466 13.15 -15.70 23.93
C MET A 466 14.36 -15.85 24.86
N PRO A 467 15.52 -16.32 24.37
CA PRO A 467 16.73 -16.39 25.17
C PRO A 467 17.29 -14.99 25.52
N ALA A 468 18.08 -14.90 26.60
CA ALA A 468 18.64 -13.64 27.07
C ALA A 468 19.45 -12.90 26.00
N THR A 469 20.07 -13.64 25.06
CA THR A 469 20.79 -13.05 23.91
C THR A 469 19.94 -12.20 23.01
N THR A 470 18.61 -12.37 23.01
CA THR A 470 17.66 -11.53 22.25
C THR A 470 17.70 -10.08 22.71
N GLY A 471 18.06 -9.79 23.95
CA GLY A 471 18.16 -8.43 24.49
C GLY A 471 19.38 -7.64 23.99
N LYS A 472 20.21 -8.14 23.09
CA LYS A 472 21.38 -7.42 22.56
C LYS A 472 20.97 -6.42 21.49
N SER A 473 21.48 -5.17 21.57
CA SER A 473 21.20 -4.11 20.59
C SER A 473 21.59 -4.47 19.15
N ASP A 474 22.69 -5.21 19.00
CA ASP A 474 23.23 -5.61 17.70
C ASP A 474 22.32 -6.57 16.93
N ASN A 475 21.28 -7.10 17.56
CA ASN A 475 20.27 -7.89 16.89
C ASN A 475 19.29 -7.05 16.06
N TYR A 476 19.26 -5.74 16.28
CA TYR A 476 18.21 -4.87 15.77
C TYR A 476 18.81 -3.71 14.98
N ARG A 477 18.11 -3.35 13.91
CA ARG A 477 18.28 -2.08 13.20
C ARG A 477 16.99 -1.31 13.28
N VAL A 478 17.08 -0.01 13.54
CA VAL A 478 15.93 0.90 13.48
C VAL A 478 16.26 2.02 12.51
N ARG A 479 15.38 2.23 11.53
CA ARG A 479 15.44 3.37 10.62
C ARG A 479 14.17 4.18 10.75
N ARG A 480 14.23 5.48 10.52
CA ARG A 480 13.04 6.30 10.36
C ARG A 480 13.06 6.97 9.01
N PHE A 481 11.87 7.18 8.45
CA PHE A 481 11.66 7.90 7.20
C PHE A 481 10.24 8.45 7.17
N ARG A 482 9.94 9.31 6.17
CA ARG A 482 8.61 9.80 5.90
C ARG A 482 8.35 9.86 4.40
N TYR A 483 7.10 10.14 4.03
CA TYR A 483 6.68 10.34 2.65
C TYR A 483 6.21 11.77 2.42
N ASN A 484 6.46 12.29 1.22
CA ASN A 484 5.92 13.58 0.79
C ASN A 484 4.46 13.44 0.35
N TYR A 485 3.67 14.44 0.71
CA TYR A 485 2.33 14.60 0.18
C TYR A 485 2.41 15.43 -1.11
N HIS A 486 2.05 14.85 -2.25
CA HIS A 486 2.07 15.51 -3.57
C HIS A 486 1.17 14.74 -4.55
N ILE A 487 0.92 15.36 -5.71
CA ILE A 487 0.04 14.79 -6.75
C ILE A 487 0.63 13.57 -7.49
N GLN A 488 1.94 13.41 -7.52
CA GLN A 488 2.57 12.31 -8.25
C GLN A 488 2.22 10.96 -7.66
N ASP A 489 2.19 9.93 -8.48
CA ASP A 489 1.95 8.55 -8.04
C ASP A 489 3.11 8.06 -7.16
N GLY A 490 2.78 7.78 -5.91
CA GLY A 490 3.75 7.33 -4.92
C GLY A 490 4.73 8.42 -4.47
N SER A 491 5.49 8.12 -3.44
CA SER A 491 6.59 8.94 -2.93
C SER A 491 7.79 8.08 -2.58
N LEU A 492 8.98 8.60 -2.83
CA LEU A 492 10.19 8.02 -2.25
C LEU A 492 10.18 8.22 -0.73
N ARG A 493 10.88 7.35 -0.03
CA ARG A 493 11.26 7.58 1.37
C ARG A 493 12.09 8.85 1.46
N ARG A 494 11.74 9.73 2.38
CA ARG A 494 12.43 11.00 2.63
C ARG A 494 12.95 11.04 4.05
N ASP A 495 14.00 11.80 4.25
CA ASP A 495 14.65 11.99 5.56
C ASP A 495 14.97 10.64 6.23
N GLU A 496 15.31 9.64 5.41
CA GLU A 496 15.66 8.30 5.86
C GLU A 496 17.01 8.33 6.58
N VAL A 497 16.99 7.89 7.83
CA VAL A 497 18.18 7.80 8.67
C VAL A 497 18.14 6.56 9.56
N ASP A 498 19.29 5.97 9.82
CA ASP A 498 19.45 5.00 10.89
C ASP A 498 19.31 5.70 12.24
N VAL A 499 18.47 5.17 13.12
CA VAL A 499 18.29 5.68 14.49
C VAL A 499 19.11 4.81 15.44
N PRO A 500 20.18 5.34 16.06
CA PRO A 500 21.01 4.54 16.94
C PRO A 500 20.22 4.03 18.15
N ILE A 501 20.39 2.75 18.46
CA ILE A 501 19.87 2.12 19.68
C ILE A 501 20.88 2.43 20.80
N LYS A 502 20.45 3.17 21.81
CA LYS A 502 21.26 3.57 22.96
C LYS A 502 21.44 2.41 23.93
N SER A 503 20.37 1.69 24.18
CA SER A 503 20.37 0.47 25.00
C SER A 503 19.23 -0.46 24.61
N SER A 504 19.40 -1.73 24.92
CA SER A 504 18.33 -2.72 24.78
C SER A 504 18.41 -3.75 25.89
N ARG A 505 17.26 -4.27 26.28
CA ARG A 505 17.17 -5.34 27.28
C ARG A 505 15.96 -6.23 27.07
N LEU A 506 16.11 -7.51 27.29
CA LEU A 506 14.99 -8.43 27.45
C LEU A 506 14.43 -8.31 28.89
N ARG A 507 13.13 -8.13 29.03
CA ARG A 507 12.46 -8.08 30.33
C ARG A 507 12.42 -9.46 31.01
N GLU A 508 12.06 -9.48 32.29
CA GLU A 508 11.91 -10.71 33.08
C GLU A 508 10.82 -11.68 32.53
N ASP A 509 9.84 -11.14 31.79
CA ASP A 509 8.81 -11.94 31.09
C ASP A 509 9.39 -12.83 29.97
N GLN A 510 10.66 -12.67 29.65
CA GLN A 510 11.38 -13.35 28.56
C GLN A 510 10.74 -13.16 27.18
N ARG A 511 9.84 -12.21 27.02
CA ARG A 511 9.12 -11.96 25.76
C ARG A 511 9.27 -10.54 25.25
N THR A 512 9.48 -9.58 26.14
CA THR A 512 9.50 -8.16 25.76
C THR A 512 10.92 -7.61 25.75
N VAL A 513 11.34 -7.13 24.57
CA VAL A 513 12.58 -6.38 24.39
C VAL A 513 12.26 -4.90 24.39
N GLU A 514 12.87 -4.16 25.30
CA GLU A 514 12.85 -2.70 25.29
C GLU A 514 14.04 -2.18 24.49
N LEU A 515 13.77 -1.33 23.51
CA LEU A 515 14.76 -0.61 22.73
C LEU A 515 14.72 0.87 23.10
N GLU A 516 15.74 1.36 23.78
CA GLU A 516 15.93 2.79 24.01
C GLU A 516 16.67 3.38 22.79
N LEU A 517 16.04 4.34 22.12
CA LEU A 517 16.61 5.03 20.96
C LEU A 517 17.31 6.32 21.39
N GLN A 518 18.30 6.74 20.63
CA GLN A 518 19.01 7.98 20.91
C GLN A 518 18.10 9.20 20.75
N GLU A 519 17.15 9.13 19.81
CA GLU A 519 16.19 10.20 19.53
C GLU A 519 14.86 9.66 19.01
N MET A 520 13.80 10.40 19.26
CA MET A 520 12.46 10.13 18.74
C MET A 520 11.91 11.36 18.03
N GLN A 521 11.13 11.17 16.99
CA GLN A 521 10.41 12.24 16.28
C GLN A 521 9.00 11.79 15.91
N PRO A 522 7.96 12.64 16.06
CA PRO A 522 6.64 12.38 15.53
C PRO A 522 6.63 12.57 14.01
N ASP A 523 5.56 12.14 13.35
CA ASP A 523 5.32 12.24 11.91
C ASP A 523 6.33 11.47 11.06
N PHE A 524 6.89 10.38 11.63
CA PHE A 524 7.80 9.45 10.96
C PHE A 524 7.27 8.01 11.02
N ILE A 525 7.72 7.22 10.06
CA ILE A 525 7.60 5.78 10.07
C ILE A 525 8.92 5.21 10.58
N TYR A 526 8.85 4.35 11.59
CA TYR A 526 9.99 3.62 12.13
C TYR A 526 9.98 2.21 11.56
N GLU A 527 10.99 1.86 10.80
CA GLU A 527 11.23 0.51 10.30
C GLU A 527 12.14 -0.23 11.29
N PHE A 528 11.65 -1.36 11.79
CA PHE A 528 12.39 -2.27 12.65
C PHE A 528 12.78 -3.49 11.84
N GLU A 529 14.05 -3.84 11.91
CA GLU A 529 14.60 -5.03 11.29
C GLU A 529 15.35 -5.84 12.35
N VAL A 530 14.96 -7.10 12.53
CA VAL A 530 15.72 -8.07 13.31
C VAL A 530 16.76 -8.68 12.38
N ILE A 531 18.01 -8.24 12.53
CA ILE A 531 19.13 -8.61 11.63
C ILE A 531 19.82 -9.90 12.03
N ALA A 532 19.67 -10.33 13.29
CA ALA A 532 20.20 -11.60 13.78
C ALA A 532 19.20 -12.75 13.59
N PRO A 533 19.65 -13.98 13.38
CA PRO A 533 18.78 -15.15 13.32
C PRO A 533 18.25 -15.52 14.72
N LEU A 534 17.21 -14.81 15.17
CA LEU A 534 16.60 -15.07 16.46
C LEU A 534 15.73 -16.33 16.44
N ALA A 535 15.76 -17.05 17.56
CA ALA A 535 14.89 -18.19 17.79
C ALA A 535 14.38 -18.17 19.24
N SER A 536 13.22 -18.78 19.49
CA SER A 536 12.67 -18.95 20.85
C SER A 536 13.55 -19.85 21.71
N THR A 537 13.28 -19.90 23.02
CA THR A 537 13.96 -20.83 23.94
C THR A 537 13.76 -22.31 23.56
N LYS A 538 12.77 -22.61 22.71
CA LYS A 538 12.52 -23.93 22.14
C LYS A 538 13.25 -24.18 20.80
N GLY A 539 14.07 -23.23 20.34
CA GLY A 539 14.83 -23.33 19.10
C GLY A 539 14.03 -23.06 17.82
N ARG A 540 12.76 -22.60 17.91
CA ARG A 540 11.96 -22.23 16.74
C ARG A 540 12.36 -20.85 16.22
N PRO A 541 12.59 -20.67 14.90
CA PRO A 541 13.05 -19.42 14.32
C PRO A 541 11.95 -18.35 14.31
N LEU A 542 12.36 -17.07 14.37
CA LEU A 542 11.49 -15.92 14.14
C LEU A 542 11.02 -15.92 12.69
N LEU A 543 9.71 -15.76 12.46
CA LEU A 543 9.10 -15.83 11.13
C LEU A 543 9.16 -14.50 10.37
N ASN A 544 8.78 -13.40 11.02
CA ASN A 544 8.69 -12.09 10.40
C ASN A 544 9.64 -11.11 11.09
N PRO A 545 10.84 -10.88 10.51
CA PRO A 545 11.86 -10.07 11.17
C PRO A 545 11.69 -8.56 10.96
N VAL A 546 10.65 -8.11 10.23
CA VAL A 546 10.46 -6.70 9.87
C VAL A 546 9.11 -6.18 10.37
N ALA A 547 9.11 -4.96 10.88
CA ALA A 547 7.91 -4.23 11.27
C ALA A 547 8.02 -2.74 10.90
N TYR A 548 6.89 -2.10 10.64
CA TYR A 548 6.79 -0.67 10.37
C TYR A 548 5.85 -0.02 11.37
N TYR A 549 6.34 0.89 12.19
CA TYR A 549 5.52 1.64 13.14
C TYR A 549 5.30 3.08 12.66
N THR A 550 4.05 3.50 12.55
CA THR A 550 3.68 4.88 12.26
C THR A 550 3.56 5.67 13.54
N ALA A 551 4.44 6.66 13.74
CA ALA A 551 4.47 7.50 14.94
C ALA A 551 3.91 8.89 14.65
N ASN A 552 2.57 9.04 14.62
CA ASN A 552 1.91 10.34 14.47
C ASN A 552 2.02 11.20 15.73
N ARG A 553 2.06 10.56 16.90
CA ARG A 553 2.21 11.17 18.21
C ARG A 553 3.25 10.41 19.01
N LEU A 554 3.89 11.12 19.94
CA LEU A 554 4.77 10.53 20.95
C LEU A 554 4.13 10.58 22.31
N LEU A 555 4.55 9.72 23.23
CA LEU A 555 4.07 9.73 24.61
C LEU A 555 4.55 11.00 25.32
N PRO A 556 3.77 11.54 26.28
CA PRO A 556 4.21 12.63 27.13
C PRO A 556 5.55 12.31 27.81
N GLY A 557 6.45 13.29 27.83
CA GLY A 557 7.80 13.13 28.40
C GLY A 557 8.82 12.47 27.46
N THR A 558 8.45 12.14 26.23
CA THR A 558 9.43 11.71 25.22
C THR A 558 10.41 12.83 24.91
N VAL A 559 11.71 12.52 24.91
CA VAL A 559 12.75 13.45 24.47
C VAL A 559 12.70 13.50 22.93
N VAL A 560 12.17 14.60 22.43
CA VAL A 560 12.13 14.86 20.98
C VAL A 560 13.48 15.44 20.56
N ALA A 561 14.08 14.90 19.50
CA ALA A 561 15.25 15.52 18.92
C ALA A 561 14.89 16.95 18.45
N PRO A 562 15.80 17.93 18.63
CA PRO A 562 15.59 19.26 18.08
C PRO A 562 15.34 19.11 16.59
N THR A 563 14.32 19.84 16.08
CA THR A 563 13.92 19.85 14.67
C THR A 563 14.99 20.48 13.74
N THR A 564 16.20 20.62 14.22
CA THR A 564 17.32 20.81 13.32
C THR A 564 17.29 19.58 12.43
N LEU A 565 16.69 19.74 11.25
CA LEU A 565 16.98 18.93 10.09
C LEU A 565 18.51 18.84 10.02
N ILE A 566 19.08 17.85 10.70
CA ILE A 566 20.33 17.29 10.27
C ILE A 566 19.88 16.45 9.04
N ALA A 567 19.50 17.17 7.96
CA ALA A 567 20.05 16.80 6.70
C ALA A 567 21.55 16.69 7.04
N LYS A 568 22.06 15.50 7.37
CA LYS A 568 23.45 15.18 7.11
C LYS A 568 23.61 15.74 5.73
N ALA A 569 24.33 16.87 5.61
CA ALA A 569 24.63 17.45 4.31
C ALA A 569 25.15 16.24 3.54
N VAL A 570 24.32 15.72 2.64
CA VAL A 570 24.70 14.56 1.81
C VAL A 570 25.92 15.09 1.14
N LYS A 571 27.10 14.61 1.54
CA LYS A 571 28.36 15.08 0.98
C LYS A 571 28.27 14.66 -0.47
N LEU A 572 27.78 15.59 -1.30
CA LEU A 572 27.60 15.32 -2.71
C LEU A 572 28.95 14.89 -3.26
N GLN A 573 28.96 13.77 -3.92
CA GLN A 573 30.08 13.34 -4.73
C GLN A 573 30.25 14.36 -5.87
N PRO A 574 31.44 14.51 -6.47
CA PRO A 574 31.57 15.26 -7.70
C PRO A 574 30.52 14.82 -8.71
N ALA A 575 29.85 15.78 -9.34
CA ALA A 575 28.81 15.48 -10.33
C ALA A 575 29.40 14.66 -11.49
N ASP A 576 28.78 13.55 -11.81
CA ASP A 576 29.24 12.64 -12.88
C ASP A 576 28.27 12.66 -14.08
N PRO A 577 28.68 13.21 -15.23
CA PRO A 577 27.85 13.24 -16.42
C PRO A 577 27.43 11.84 -16.94
N ARG A 578 28.16 10.77 -16.63
CA ARG A 578 27.82 9.41 -17.04
C ARG A 578 26.61 8.90 -16.26
N ARG A 579 26.56 9.17 -14.95
CA ARG A 579 25.34 8.91 -14.14
C ARG A 579 24.18 9.78 -14.62
N GLY A 580 24.46 11.06 -14.93
CA GLY A 580 23.49 12.02 -15.44
C GLY A 580 22.86 11.63 -16.78
N GLU A 581 23.59 10.97 -17.68
CA GLU A 581 23.09 10.50 -18.95
C GLU A 581 21.90 9.55 -18.82
N GLN A 582 22.01 8.58 -17.93
CA GLN A 582 20.93 7.63 -17.72
C GLN A 582 19.71 8.30 -17.07
N ILE A 583 19.95 9.21 -16.13
CA ILE A 583 18.87 9.99 -15.51
C ILE A 583 18.16 10.85 -16.57
N TYR A 584 18.91 11.46 -17.47
CA TYR A 584 18.36 12.23 -18.59
C TYR A 584 17.48 11.37 -19.51
N LYS A 585 17.99 10.21 -19.93
CA LYS A 585 17.26 9.27 -20.79
C LYS A 585 15.92 8.83 -20.19
N LEU A 586 15.91 8.58 -18.90
CA LEU A 586 14.72 8.08 -18.20
C LEU A 586 13.71 9.18 -17.84
N ASN A 587 14.18 10.39 -17.53
CA ASN A 587 13.32 11.41 -16.89
C ASN A 587 13.15 12.68 -17.71
N CYS A 588 14.05 12.96 -18.65
CA CYS A 588 14.13 14.26 -19.30
C CYS A 588 13.95 14.18 -20.82
N MET A 589 14.42 13.08 -21.43
CA MET A 589 14.54 12.92 -22.88
C MET A 589 13.17 12.96 -23.60
N VAL A 590 12.11 12.50 -22.97
CA VAL A 590 10.75 12.50 -23.55
C VAL A 590 10.31 13.91 -23.94
N CYS A 591 10.65 14.91 -23.11
CA CYS A 591 10.32 16.31 -23.36
C CYS A 591 11.46 17.09 -24.03
N HIS A 592 12.70 16.84 -23.58
CA HIS A 592 13.87 17.61 -24.03
C HIS A 592 14.59 17.01 -25.25
N GLN A 593 14.11 15.88 -25.76
CA GLN A 593 14.61 15.12 -26.90
C GLN A 593 16.06 14.60 -26.72
N PRO A 594 16.49 13.56 -27.47
CA PRO A 594 17.82 13.00 -27.32
C PRO A 594 18.93 13.95 -27.80
N ASP A 595 18.61 14.94 -28.64
CA ASP A 595 19.54 15.93 -29.18
C ASP A 595 19.55 17.27 -28.37
N GLY A 596 18.75 17.38 -27.31
CA GLY A 596 18.67 18.55 -26.47
C GLY A 596 17.98 19.77 -27.08
N LYS A 597 17.38 19.64 -28.28
CA LYS A 597 16.70 20.75 -28.96
C LYS A 597 15.30 21.04 -28.45
N GLY A 598 14.80 20.18 -27.59
CA GLY A 598 13.47 20.33 -27.04
C GLY A 598 12.35 20.09 -28.04
N SER A 599 11.14 20.46 -27.70
CA SER A 599 9.96 20.30 -28.54
C SER A 599 9.08 21.55 -28.49
N LYS A 600 8.77 22.12 -29.63
CA LYS A 600 7.82 23.24 -29.72
C LYS A 600 6.41 22.87 -29.29
N GLN A 601 6.02 21.59 -29.48
CA GLN A 601 4.69 21.09 -29.10
C GLN A 601 4.49 21.05 -27.59
N VAL A 602 5.54 20.73 -26.83
CA VAL A 602 5.53 20.69 -25.34
C VAL A 602 6.14 21.96 -24.75
N GLY A 603 6.56 22.94 -25.53
CA GLY A 603 7.13 24.22 -25.05
C GLY A 603 8.47 24.03 -24.32
N THR A 604 9.24 22.98 -24.62
CA THR A 604 10.55 22.74 -24.03
C THR A 604 11.65 23.48 -24.79
N PRO A 605 12.58 24.14 -24.07
CA PRO A 605 13.61 24.96 -24.69
C PRO A 605 14.70 24.14 -25.37
N ASP A 606 15.34 24.74 -26.34
CA ASP A 606 16.53 24.24 -27.00
C ASP A 606 17.78 24.53 -26.13
N TYR A 607 18.47 23.48 -25.70
CA TYR A 607 19.66 23.55 -24.87
C TYR A 607 20.92 23.90 -25.69
N THR A 608 20.91 23.69 -27.00
CA THR A 608 22.08 23.86 -27.87
C THR A 608 22.31 25.32 -28.24
N LEU A 609 21.38 26.20 -27.96
CA LEU A 609 21.50 27.62 -28.28
C LEU A 609 22.45 28.34 -27.30
N PRO A 610 23.39 29.17 -27.81
CA PRO A 610 24.32 29.94 -26.95
C PRO A 610 23.63 30.85 -25.92
N THR A 611 22.49 31.40 -26.28
CA THR A 611 21.66 32.23 -25.42
C THR A 611 20.52 31.44 -24.73
N GLY A 612 20.58 30.11 -24.85
CA GLY A 612 19.57 29.20 -24.28
C GLY A 612 19.67 29.03 -22.76
N PRO A 613 18.87 28.14 -22.18
CA PRO A 613 18.83 27.94 -20.73
C PRO A 613 20.20 27.65 -20.11
N LEU A 614 21.09 26.97 -20.83
CA LEU A 614 22.42 26.62 -20.35
C LEU A 614 23.40 27.80 -20.24
N SER A 615 23.03 28.99 -20.64
CA SER A 615 23.79 30.23 -20.33
C SER A 615 23.67 30.67 -18.85
N ARG A 616 22.69 30.13 -18.11
CA ARG A 616 22.42 30.48 -16.71
C ARG A 616 23.32 29.69 -15.74
N PRO A 617 23.57 30.21 -14.52
CA PRO A 617 24.31 29.51 -13.49
C PRO A 617 23.67 28.17 -13.10
N ASP A 618 24.49 27.23 -12.60
CA ASP A 618 24.03 25.90 -12.16
C ASP A 618 23.00 25.99 -11.03
N SER A 619 23.14 26.94 -10.10
CA SER A 619 22.17 27.20 -9.03
C SER A 619 20.78 27.48 -9.56
N ASP A 620 20.66 28.27 -10.62
CA ASP A 620 19.40 28.62 -11.24
C ASP A 620 18.78 27.44 -11.98
N LEU A 621 19.61 26.67 -12.67
CA LEU A 621 19.17 25.46 -13.38
C LEU A 621 18.72 24.36 -12.42
N LEU A 622 19.49 24.15 -11.34
CA LEU A 622 19.09 23.23 -10.26
C LEU A 622 17.79 23.65 -9.61
N ALA A 623 17.61 24.95 -9.33
CA ALA A 623 16.34 25.46 -8.80
C ALA A 623 15.16 25.18 -9.75
N VAL A 624 15.38 25.33 -11.06
CA VAL A 624 14.34 24.99 -12.07
C VAL A 624 14.08 23.48 -12.11
N ILE A 625 15.12 22.63 -12.07
CA ILE A 625 14.95 21.18 -12.06
C ILE A 625 14.22 20.75 -10.78
N MET A 626 14.61 21.31 -9.63
CA MET A 626 14.00 20.97 -8.34
C MET A 626 12.54 21.41 -8.26
N ALA A 627 12.25 22.66 -8.60
CA ALA A 627 10.90 23.23 -8.47
C ALA A 627 9.99 22.95 -9.67
N GLY A 628 10.58 22.55 -10.80
CA GLY A 628 9.90 22.47 -12.08
C GLY A 628 9.59 23.86 -12.68
N LYS A 629 9.21 23.91 -13.95
CA LYS A 629 8.83 25.17 -14.66
C LYS A 629 7.90 24.88 -15.84
N ASN A 630 6.77 25.58 -15.93
CA ASN A 630 5.72 25.37 -16.92
C ASN A 630 5.26 23.90 -16.94
N GLN A 631 5.42 23.14 -18.02
CA GLN A 631 5.10 21.72 -18.11
C GLN A 631 6.18 20.80 -17.53
N MET A 632 7.34 21.32 -17.16
CA MET A 632 8.40 20.54 -16.54
C MET A 632 8.05 20.16 -15.09
N PRO A 633 7.99 18.88 -14.73
CA PRO A 633 7.70 18.45 -13.35
C PRO A 633 8.80 18.90 -12.37
N ALA A 634 8.43 18.95 -11.09
CA ALA A 634 9.36 19.24 -10.00
C ALA A 634 10.14 17.97 -9.65
N PHE A 635 11.40 17.87 -10.04
CA PHE A 635 12.23 16.69 -9.78
C PHE A 635 12.87 16.68 -8.39
N GLY A 636 12.83 17.78 -7.65
CA GLY A 636 13.35 17.84 -6.27
C GLY A 636 12.65 16.89 -5.31
N ASN A 637 11.41 16.49 -5.61
CA ASN A 637 10.66 15.50 -4.84
C ASN A 637 10.80 14.06 -5.38
N VAL A 638 11.42 13.90 -6.55
CA VAL A 638 11.48 12.65 -7.30
C VAL A 638 12.91 12.11 -7.35
N LEU A 639 13.89 12.98 -7.56
CA LEU A 639 15.30 12.61 -7.66
C LEU A 639 16.08 13.03 -6.41
N PRO A 640 17.04 12.20 -5.95
CA PRO A 640 17.92 12.59 -4.85
C PRO A 640 18.84 13.76 -5.27
N PRO A 641 19.36 14.55 -4.32
CA PRO A 641 20.21 15.70 -4.63
C PRO A 641 21.38 15.36 -5.54
N GLN A 642 22.05 14.23 -5.35
CA GLN A 642 23.15 13.79 -6.21
C GLN A 642 22.72 13.62 -7.67
N ALA A 643 21.57 12.98 -7.89
CA ALA A 643 21.05 12.76 -9.24
C ALA A 643 20.70 14.06 -9.97
N LEU A 644 20.25 15.08 -9.25
CA LEU A 644 19.99 16.41 -9.81
C LEU A 644 21.28 17.09 -10.29
N HIS A 645 22.35 16.95 -9.52
CA HIS A 645 23.67 17.47 -9.92
C HIS A 645 24.25 16.68 -11.09
N ASP A 646 24.12 15.35 -11.07
CA ASP A 646 24.64 14.48 -12.14
C ASP A 646 23.94 14.75 -13.48
N VAL A 647 22.59 14.87 -13.50
CA VAL A 647 21.86 15.16 -14.73
C VAL A 647 22.17 16.55 -15.28
N LEU A 648 22.35 17.55 -14.40
CA LEU A 648 22.78 18.88 -14.85
C LEU A 648 24.17 18.83 -15.48
N ALA A 649 25.10 18.10 -14.88
CA ALA A 649 26.45 17.91 -15.42
C ALA A 649 26.43 17.23 -16.80
N TYR A 650 25.57 16.23 -17.01
CA TYR A 650 25.37 15.60 -18.30
C TYR A 650 24.83 16.60 -19.33
N VAL A 651 23.76 17.33 -19.00
CA VAL A 651 23.14 18.30 -19.90
C VAL A 651 24.12 19.39 -20.30
N ARG A 652 24.93 19.89 -19.37
CA ARG A 652 26.02 20.83 -19.63
C ARG A 652 27.07 20.28 -20.58
N LYS A 653 27.52 19.06 -20.28
CA LYS A 653 28.60 18.42 -21.08
C LYS A 653 28.14 18.09 -22.51
N THR A 654 26.89 17.67 -22.66
CA THR A 654 26.37 17.12 -23.92
C THR A 654 25.79 18.19 -24.83
N PHE A 655 25.06 19.15 -24.26
CA PHE A 655 24.30 20.15 -25.02
C PHE A 655 24.80 21.58 -24.81
N GLY A 656 25.63 21.81 -23.79
CA GLY A 656 26.15 23.15 -23.52
C GLY A 656 27.07 23.65 -24.63
N PRO A 657 27.24 24.98 -24.75
CA PRO A 657 28.17 25.57 -25.73
C PRO A 657 29.57 24.99 -25.51
N GLN A 658 30.12 24.40 -26.53
CA GLN A 658 31.49 23.90 -26.55
C GLN A 658 32.40 25.11 -26.46
N THR A 659 32.84 25.48 -25.26
CA THR A 659 33.98 26.39 -25.17
C THR A 659 35.16 25.70 -25.80
N ALA A 660 35.72 26.34 -26.81
CA ALA A 660 36.95 25.84 -27.48
C ALA A 660 37.98 25.46 -26.41
N ARG A 661 38.43 24.20 -26.45
CA ARG A 661 39.52 23.75 -25.57
C ARG A 661 40.74 24.61 -25.88
N PRO A 662 41.44 25.10 -24.84
CA PRO A 662 42.72 25.75 -25.06
C PRO A 662 43.76 24.80 -25.67
#